data_9116c49ddd9d9e561a9d19546dde5e0d
#
_entry.id   9116c49ddd9d9e561a9d19546dde5e0d
#
_cell.length_a   1.000
_cell.length_b   1.000
_cell.length_c   1.000
_cell.angle_alpha   90.00
_cell.angle_beta   90.00
_cell.angle_gamma   90.00
#
_symmetry.space_group_name_H-M   'P 1'
#
loop_
_entity.id
_entity.type
_entity.pdbx_description
1 polymer ?
#
loop_
_entity_poly.entity_id
_entity_poly.type
_entity_poly.pdbx_seq_one_letter_code
_entity_poly.pdbx_strand_id
1 'polypeptide(L)'
;MNLNEVTAYKVIQEKKLTDIRSTGYLLRHIKTGARVMLIENDDENKVFNIAFRTPPKNSTGVAHILEHSVLCGSREFPLKDPFVELVKGSLNTFLNAMTYPDKTCYPVASCNDQDFQNLMHVYLDAVFYPNIYKKEEIFRQEGWSYHLEQPEGPLTYNGVVYNEMKGAFSSPDDVLERDIMNSLFPDITYGCESGGDPDNIPDLSYEEFLDFHRTYYHPSNSYIYLYGNMDMVEKLDFIDKHYLSAYDSLNVDSEIREQKPFAAMQDLTMEYPVAESEGEEDNAYLSYNVVVGTAMDSLTSIAFEVLDYALLSAPGAPLKQALLDAGIGKDIYGAYEDGIRQPYFDIIAKGANADKKDEFVSIIRKVLQDVITSGIDKKALEAGINCMEFRYREADFSSYPKGLIYGLDILGNWLYDDEHPFAQVELIPVFEKLKSLKNTGYFEELIQKYLLDNPHGSVLTLVPSRGLAAKKAKALEDKLADYLNGLSEEEKQQMVQCTKDLEAYQEAEEDPEAAKCIPMLKREDIRREADKFYNEELDVDGSLFLYHDVPTNGIGYLDLMFDLKSLSPDKVPYLGLLKSVLGYVNTAHYTYGELSNEINAETGGIVCGVEVFDRADSVDEYRAFFGVKGKVMYPKTDVMFRMIREILNTSDVTDTRRLHEIISRVKSRAQSSLVSAGHSTAVLRAASYGSPMAAFQDAMAGIAYYQFIEKLDKEFEERKDEIIENLKSLMTEILRPENLSVSYTGERESLETMQKQVRELKKTLHQEAVETSPAPMTCEKKNEGFMTSGQVQYAAQAGNFRKKGFAYTGALNILKVALSYDYLWINIRVKGGAYGCMSGFKYSGESFFVSYRDPHLKRTYDVFAGIPDYVRGFKADEREMTKYIIGTISGKDVPKTPQMKGNASKGAYFCGVTEEMMQKERDEILNAQAEDIQALAPLIEAILSDEEICVVGSEPKVQKEEALFGSISPLING
;
A
#
# COMPACT_ATOMS: atom_id res chain seq x y z
N MET A 1 -25.03 -20.53 17.10
CA MET A 1 -23.94 -21.55 17.08
C MET A 1 -24.02 -22.43 18.34
N ASN A 2 -23.78 -23.76 18.24
CA ASN A 2 -23.77 -24.67 19.42
C ASN A 2 -22.36 -25.18 19.72
N LEU A 3 -21.57 -24.42 20.45
CA LEU A 3 -20.18 -24.77 20.80
C LEU A 3 -20.04 -25.99 21.75
N ASN A 4 -21.15 -26.52 22.31
CA ASN A 4 -21.09 -27.73 23.12
C ASN A 4 -20.81 -29.01 22.28
N GLU A 5 -20.87 -28.91 20.96
CA GLU A 5 -20.57 -30.03 20.04
C GLU A 5 -19.06 -30.21 19.83
N VAL A 6 -18.24 -29.16 20.05
CA VAL A 6 -16.76 -29.20 19.88
C VAL A 6 -16.05 -29.41 21.22
N THR A 7 -16.00 -30.66 21.66
CA THR A 7 -15.46 -31.05 22.98
C THR A 7 -13.93 -30.87 23.14
N ALA A 8 -13.22 -30.67 22.02
CA ALA A 8 -11.78 -30.39 22.03
C ALA A 8 -11.42 -28.97 22.51
N TYR A 9 -12.41 -28.09 22.59
CA TYR A 9 -12.20 -26.70 22.97
C TYR A 9 -12.95 -26.33 24.24
N LYS A 10 -12.37 -25.44 25.01
CA LYS A 10 -13.01 -24.80 26.17
C LYS A 10 -13.34 -23.35 25.78
N VAL A 11 -14.63 -22.97 25.90
CA VAL A 11 -15.03 -21.57 25.76
C VAL A 11 -14.57 -20.81 27.02
N ILE A 12 -13.74 -19.79 26.81
CA ILE A 12 -13.21 -18.92 27.86
C ILE A 12 -14.09 -17.71 28.04
N GLN A 13 -14.53 -17.09 26.90
CA GLN A 13 -15.34 -15.90 26.92
C GLN A 13 -16.32 -15.92 25.74
N GLU A 14 -17.54 -15.43 25.96
CA GLU A 14 -18.52 -15.08 24.93
C GLU A 14 -18.93 -13.63 25.14
N LYS A 15 -18.98 -12.82 24.10
CA LYS A 15 -19.28 -11.39 24.18
C LYS A 15 -19.99 -10.88 22.94
N LYS A 16 -21.06 -10.07 23.15
CA LYS A 16 -21.66 -9.29 22.07
C LYS A 16 -20.78 -8.08 21.76
N LEU A 17 -20.33 -7.97 20.52
CA LEU A 17 -19.52 -6.88 19.98
C LEU A 17 -20.45 -5.96 19.18
N THR A 18 -21.07 -5.01 19.88
CA THR A 18 -22.11 -4.15 19.30
C THR A 18 -21.57 -3.21 18.23
N ASP A 19 -20.35 -2.74 18.39
CA ASP A 19 -19.71 -1.80 17.47
C ASP A 19 -19.58 -2.38 16.06
N ILE A 20 -19.26 -3.68 15.98
CA ILE A 20 -19.08 -4.40 14.72
C ILE A 20 -20.23 -5.38 14.42
N ARG A 21 -21.36 -5.28 15.13
CA ARG A 21 -22.58 -6.10 14.96
C ARG A 21 -22.31 -7.61 14.95
N SER A 22 -21.44 -8.08 15.81
CA SER A 22 -20.97 -9.46 15.86
C SER A 22 -21.12 -10.08 17.23
N THR A 23 -20.91 -11.40 17.32
CA THR A 23 -20.68 -12.10 18.57
C THR A 23 -19.26 -12.68 18.55
N GLY A 24 -18.46 -12.31 19.54
CA GLY A 24 -17.11 -12.81 19.71
C GLY A 24 -17.02 -13.96 20.71
N TYR A 25 -16.24 -14.98 20.41
CA TYR A 25 -15.95 -16.09 21.31
C TYR A 25 -14.45 -16.29 21.41
N LEU A 26 -13.91 -16.35 22.62
CA LEU A 26 -12.55 -16.77 22.90
C LEU A 26 -12.56 -18.22 23.38
N LEU A 27 -11.82 -19.09 22.72
CA LEU A 27 -11.68 -20.50 23.05
C LEU A 27 -10.20 -20.86 23.30
N ARG A 28 -10.01 -21.95 24.04
CA ARG A 28 -8.71 -22.58 24.24
C ARG A 28 -8.81 -24.05 23.85
N HIS A 29 -7.95 -24.50 22.93
CA HIS A 29 -7.84 -25.93 22.63
C HIS A 29 -7.27 -26.69 23.83
N ILE A 30 -8.00 -27.71 24.30
CA ILE A 30 -7.72 -28.35 25.62
C ILE A 30 -6.36 -29.04 25.61
N LYS A 31 -6.02 -29.77 24.55
CA LYS A 31 -4.80 -30.56 24.44
C LYS A 31 -3.54 -29.70 24.28
N THR A 32 -3.57 -28.74 23.37
CA THR A 32 -2.38 -27.97 23.00
C THR A 32 -2.28 -26.60 23.66
N GLY A 33 -3.41 -26.06 24.17
CA GLY A 33 -3.47 -24.70 24.65
C GLY A 33 -3.55 -23.63 23.57
N ALA A 34 -3.75 -24.01 22.29
CA ALA A 34 -3.91 -23.06 21.18
C ALA A 34 -5.06 -22.08 21.47
N ARG A 35 -4.84 -20.81 21.14
CA ARG A 35 -5.82 -19.73 21.28
C ARG A 35 -6.66 -19.68 20.02
N VAL A 36 -7.98 -19.63 20.18
CA VAL A 36 -8.90 -19.54 19.04
C VAL A 36 -9.93 -18.45 19.29
N MET A 37 -10.08 -17.55 18.35
CA MET A 37 -11.09 -16.49 18.37
C MET A 37 -12.06 -16.65 17.21
N LEU A 38 -13.35 -16.57 17.50
CA LEU A 38 -14.42 -16.58 16.50
C LEU A 38 -15.17 -15.25 16.57
N ILE A 39 -15.40 -14.65 15.41
CA ILE A 39 -16.26 -13.46 15.25
C ILE A 39 -17.41 -13.84 14.31
N GLU A 40 -18.55 -14.21 14.91
CA GLU A 40 -19.76 -14.64 14.19
C GLU A 40 -20.61 -13.43 13.80
N ASN A 41 -20.92 -13.31 12.52
CA ASN A 41 -21.78 -12.28 11.94
C ASN A 41 -22.33 -12.75 10.56
N ASP A 42 -22.98 -11.85 9.82
CA ASP A 42 -23.61 -12.10 8.53
C ASP A 42 -22.74 -11.72 7.31
N ASP A 43 -21.45 -11.40 7.51
CA ASP A 43 -20.54 -11.08 6.42
C ASP A 43 -20.16 -12.35 5.64
N GLU A 44 -20.47 -12.36 4.35
CA GLU A 44 -20.15 -13.49 3.45
C GLU A 44 -18.65 -13.56 3.13
N ASN A 45 -17.89 -12.49 3.32
CA ASN A 45 -16.44 -12.48 3.12
C ASN A 45 -15.72 -13.04 4.36
N LYS A 46 -15.61 -14.36 4.37
CA LYS A 46 -15.04 -15.13 5.48
C LYS A 46 -13.52 -14.92 5.56
N VAL A 47 -13.01 -14.79 6.78
CA VAL A 47 -11.57 -14.65 7.02
C VAL A 47 -11.08 -15.72 7.99
N PHE A 48 -9.99 -16.36 7.62
CA PHE A 48 -9.15 -17.17 8.49
C PHE A 48 -7.79 -16.48 8.64
N ASN A 49 -7.24 -16.49 9.84
CA ASN A 49 -5.85 -16.13 10.08
C ASN A 49 -5.27 -17.05 11.13
N ILE A 50 -4.05 -17.52 10.91
CA ILE A 50 -3.22 -18.12 11.96
C ILE A 50 -1.97 -17.28 12.12
N ALA A 51 -1.74 -16.81 13.35
CA ALA A 51 -0.58 -16.01 13.70
C ALA A 51 0.24 -16.68 14.79
N PHE A 52 1.54 -16.39 14.78
CA PHE A 52 2.48 -16.83 15.82
C PHE A 52 3.24 -15.62 16.36
N ARG A 53 3.55 -15.63 17.66
CA ARG A 53 4.57 -14.71 18.17
C ARG A 53 5.94 -15.21 17.69
N THR A 54 6.66 -14.37 16.96
CA THR A 54 7.94 -14.69 16.30
C THR A 54 9.00 -13.63 16.60
N PRO A 55 9.35 -13.41 17.89
CA PRO A 55 10.31 -12.37 18.26
C PRO A 55 11.72 -12.73 17.74
N PRO A 56 12.29 -11.97 16.80
CA PRO A 56 13.66 -12.18 16.34
C PRO A 56 14.67 -11.82 17.44
N LYS A 57 15.83 -12.46 17.38
CA LYS A 57 16.96 -12.23 18.33
C LYS A 57 18.10 -11.45 17.68
N ASN A 58 18.06 -11.30 16.39
CA ASN A 58 19.04 -10.59 15.56
C ASN A 58 18.37 -10.11 14.26
N SER A 59 19.08 -9.38 13.43
CA SER A 59 18.59 -8.80 12.19
C SER A 59 18.81 -9.69 10.95
N THR A 60 18.86 -11.01 11.11
CA THR A 60 19.04 -11.95 9.98
C THR A 60 17.77 -12.16 9.15
N GLY A 61 16.62 -11.59 9.56
CA GLY A 61 15.36 -11.75 8.85
C GLY A 61 14.77 -13.16 8.91
N VAL A 62 15.16 -13.98 9.89
CA VAL A 62 14.73 -15.38 9.97
C VAL A 62 13.20 -15.54 9.98
N ALA A 63 12.47 -14.62 10.62
CA ALA A 63 11.00 -14.65 10.63
C ALA A 63 10.40 -14.40 9.23
N HIS A 64 10.95 -13.46 8.48
CA HIS A 64 10.53 -13.10 7.13
C HIS A 64 10.89 -14.21 6.12
N ILE A 65 12.12 -14.74 6.20
CA ILE A 65 12.53 -15.86 5.36
C ILE A 65 11.64 -17.09 5.60
N LEU A 66 11.24 -17.35 6.86
CA LEU A 66 10.29 -18.42 7.19
C LEU A 66 8.89 -18.14 6.65
N GLU A 67 8.43 -16.90 6.71
CA GLU A 67 7.13 -16.50 6.15
C GLU A 67 7.02 -16.95 4.70
N HIS A 68 8.02 -16.61 3.85
CA HIS A 68 8.08 -17.03 2.47
C HIS A 68 8.21 -18.58 2.34
N SER A 69 9.14 -19.15 3.09
CA SER A 69 9.57 -20.54 2.91
C SER A 69 8.52 -21.58 3.28
N VAL A 70 7.68 -21.33 4.30
CA VAL A 70 6.62 -22.28 4.70
C VAL A 70 5.56 -22.46 3.62
N LEU A 71 5.35 -21.44 2.77
CA LEU A 71 4.42 -21.48 1.64
C LEU A 71 4.99 -22.22 0.42
N CYS A 72 6.28 -22.61 0.42
CA CYS A 72 6.95 -23.34 -0.65
C CYS A 72 6.80 -24.87 -0.50
N GLY A 73 5.58 -25.33 -0.25
CA GLY A 73 5.19 -26.73 -0.15
C GLY A 73 5.17 -27.31 1.25
N SER A 74 4.28 -28.27 1.43
CA SER A 74 3.98 -28.88 2.71
C SER A 74 3.75 -30.39 2.60
N ARG A 75 3.37 -31.03 3.71
CA ARG A 75 3.15 -32.49 3.80
C ARG A 75 2.07 -32.98 2.82
N GLU A 76 0.90 -32.33 2.80
CA GLU A 76 -0.22 -32.72 1.97
C GLU A 76 -0.20 -32.03 0.60
N PHE A 77 0.53 -30.90 0.50
CA PHE A 77 0.69 -30.09 -0.70
C PHE A 77 2.17 -29.98 -1.09
N PRO A 78 2.79 -31.06 -1.59
CA PRO A 78 4.25 -31.14 -1.78
C PRO A 78 4.77 -30.47 -3.07
N LEU A 79 4.09 -29.46 -3.56
CA LEU A 79 4.48 -28.62 -4.70
C LEU A 79 5.64 -27.68 -4.32
N LYS A 80 6.28 -27.08 -5.32
CA LYS A 80 7.27 -26.02 -5.08
C LYS A 80 6.61 -24.75 -4.56
N ASP A 81 5.44 -24.40 -5.15
CA ASP A 81 4.74 -23.16 -4.85
C ASP A 81 3.21 -23.37 -4.81
N PRO A 82 2.67 -24.00 -3.74
CA PRO A 82 1.23 -24.13 -3.55
C PRO A 82 0.52 -22.75 -3.47
N PHE A 83 1.21 -21.71 -3.02
CA PHE A 83 0.68 -20.36 -2.94
C PHE A 83 0.31 -19.83 -4.34
N VAL A 84 1.21 -19.94 -5.31
CA VAL A 84 0.96 -19.54 -6.70
C VAL A 84 -0.18 -20.35 -7.31
N GLU A 85 -0.26 -21.66 -7.01
CA GLU A 85 -1.37 -22.51 -7.47
C GLU A 85 -2.72 -22.06 -6.90
N LEU A 86 -2.77 -21.63 -5.64
CA LEU A 86 -3.98 -21.05 -5.03
C LEU A 86 -4.36 -19.72 -5.67
N VAL A 87 -3.40 -18.79 -5.85
CA VAL A 87 -3.68 -17.51 -6.51
C VAL A 87 -4.28 -17.69 -7.89
N LYS A 88 -3.77 -18.68 -8.65
CA LYS A 88 -4.30 -19.00 -10.00
C LYS A 88 -5.66 -19.70 -9.98
N GLY A 89 -6.00 -20.43 -8.92
CA GLY A 89 -7.11 -21.41 -8.92
C GLY A 89 -8.14 -21.28 -7.80
N SER A 90 -8.18 -20.17 -7.04
CA SER A 90 -9.18 -19.94 -5.99
C SER A 90 -9.99 -18.65 -6.22
N LEU A 91 -11.16 -18.57 -5.57
CA LEU A 91 -11.99 -17.35 -5.51
C LEU A 91 -11.63 -16.50 -4.27
N ASN A 92 -10.34 -16.47 -3.93
CA ASN A 92 -9.88 -15.71 -2.79
C ASN A 92 -10.20 -14.21 -2.95
N THR A 93 -10.60 -13.59 -1.86
CA THR A 93 -10.73 -12.13 -1.75
C THR A 93 -9.50 -11.52 -1.06
N PHE A 94 -8.72 -12.37 -0.42
CA PHE A 94 -7.41 -12.03 0.14
C PHE A 94 -6.57 -13.31 0.32
N LEU A 95 -5.31 -13.24 -0.06
CA LEU A 95 -4.34 -14.31 0.07
C LEU A 95 -2.95 -13.70 0.24
N ASN A 96 -2.35 -13.79 1.42
CA ASN A 96 -1.02 -13.26 1.70
C ASN A 96 -0.43 -13.91 2.96
N ALA A 97 0.82 -13.55 3.27
CA ALA A 97 1.46 -13.72 4.56
C ALA A 97 2.11 -12.38 4.96
N MET A 98 2.37 -12.16 6.25
CA MET A 98 2.85 -10.88 6.75
C MET A 98 3.76 -11.08 7.95
N THR A 99 4.98 -10.55 7.88
CA THR A 99 5.91 -10.49 9.01
C THR A 99 5.91 -9.10 9.63
N TYR A 100 5.66 -9.05 10.93
CA TYR A 100 5.71 -7.86 11.78
C TYR A 100 6.91 -7.96 12.74
N PRO A 101 7.22 -6.90 13.49
CA PRO A 101 8.36 -6.92 14.42
C PRO A 101 8.32 -8.03 15.48
N ASP A 102 7.16 -8.58 15.82
CA ASP A 102 6.98 -9.55 16.89
C ASP A 102 6.04 -10.71 16.58
N LYS A 103 5.43 -10.72 15.40
CA LYS A 103 4.46 -11.74 14.95
C LYS A 103 4.58 -12.01 13.47
N THR A 104 4.18 -13.21 13.06
CA THR A 104 3.98 -13.58 11.64
C THR A 104 2.57 -14.10 11.47
N CYS A 105 1.85 -13.57 10.47
CA CYS A 105 0.43 -13.81 10.21
C CYS A 105 0.24 -14.46 8.84
N TYR A 106 -0.71 -15.40 8.78
CA TYR A 106 -1.06 -16.14 7.55
C TYR A 106 -2.57 -16.02 7.29
N PRO A 107 -3.03 -14.87 6.79
CA PRO A 107 -4.45 -14.62 6.54
C PRO A 107 -4.91 -15.06 5.15
N VAL A 108 -6.12 -15.61 5.08
CA VAL A 108 -6.84 -15.88 3.84
C VAL A 108 -8.29 -15.46 3.96
N ALA A 109 -8.91 -15.08 2.84
CA ALA A 109 -10.33 -14.75 2.80
C ALA A 109 -11.00 -15.23 1.51
N SER A 110 -12.27 -15.63 1.61
CA SER A 110 -13.11 -15.98 0.48
C SER A 110 -14.60 -15.84 0.80
N CYS A 111 -15.40 -15.46 -0.19
CA CYS A 111 -16.86 -15.49 -0.09
C CYS A 111 -17.46 -16.89 -0.32
N ASN A 112 -16.71 -17.79 -0.94
CA ASN A 112 -17.14 -19.16 -1.23
C ASN A 112 -16.74 -20.11 -0.08
N ASP A 113 -17.67 -20.91 0.46
CA ASP A 113 -17.40 -21.78 1.61
C ASP A 113 -16.40 -22.89 1.33
N GLN A 114 -16.51 -23.51 0.14
CA GLN A 114 -15.59 -24.58 -0.23
C GLN A 114 -14.18 -24.05 -0.48
N ASP A 115 -14.09 -22.91 -1.15
CA ASP A 115 -12.80 -22.24 -1.39
C ASP A 115 -12.14 -21.79 -0.08
N PHE A 116 -12.93 -21.20 0.82
CA PHE A 116 -12.45 -20.82 2.16
C PHE A 116 -11.89 -22.03 2.92
N GLN A 117 -12.60 -23.18 2.87
CA GLN A 117 -12.13 -24.43 3.49
C GLN A 117 -10.81 -24.90 2.87
N ASN A 118 -10.69 -24.81 1.54
CA ASN A 118 -9.49 -25.20 0.81
C ASN A 118 -8.29 -24.32 1.20
N LEU A 119 -8.49 -23.00 1.21
CA LEU A 119 -7.46 -22.02 1.58
C LEU A 119 -6.98 -22.25 3.01
N MET A 120 -7.91 -22.38 3.97
CA MET A 120 -7.60 -22.66 5.37
C MET A 120 -6.80 -23.95 5.53
N HIS A 121 -7.16 -25.02 4.79
CA HIS A 121 -6.47 -26.31 4.82
C HIS A 121 -5.00 -26.19 4.35
N VAL A 122 -4.78 -25.56 3.19
CA VAL A 122 -3.43 -25.38 2.64
C VAL A 122 -2.55 -24.57 3.58
N TYR A 123 -3.08 -23.48 4.16
CA TYR A 123 -2.32 -22.61 5.07
C TYR A 123 -1.99 -23.30 6.40
N LEU A 124 -2.91 -24.08 6.95
CA LEU A 124 -2.65 -24.86 8.15
C LEU A 124 -1.56 -25.93 7.93
N ASP A 125 -1.60 -26.63 6.79
CA ASP A 125 -0.58 -27.63 6.47
C ASP A 125 0.79 -26.98 6.19
N ALA A 126 0.79 -25.81 5.52
CA ALA A 126 2.00 -25.03 5.27
C ALA A 126 2.71 -24.63 6.55
N VAL A 127 2.01 -24.03 7.52
CA VAL A 127 2.64 -23.52 8.74
C VAL A 127 3.06 -24.64 9.72
N PHE A 128 2.33 -25.77 9.76
CA PHE A 128 2.64 -26.85 10.70
C PHE A 128 3.54 -27.96 10.13
N TYR A 129 3.50 -28.17 8.83
CA TYR A 129 4.22 -29.28 8.18
C TYR A 129 4.95 -28.86 6.89
N PRO A 130 5.71 -27.74 6.89
CA PRO A 130 6.39 -27.27 5.69
C PRO A 130 7.49 -28.23 5.21
N ASN A 131 7.77 -28.21 3.92
CA ASN A 131 8.83 -29.02 3.31
C ASN A 131 10.26 -28.49 3.56
N ILE A 132 10.41 -27.39 4.27
CA ILE A 132 11.73 -26.80 4.63
C ILE A 132 12.69 -27.78 5.31
N TYR A 133 12.17 -28.82 5.97
CA TYR A 133 12.97 -29.87 6.61
C TYR A 133 13.51 -30.93 5.64
N LYS A 134 12.99 -30.95 4.40
CA LYS A 134 13.34 -31.94 3.38
C LYS A 134 14.12 -31.35 2.21
N LYS A 135 14.00 -30.05 1.98
CA LYS A 135 14.54 -29.33 0.82
C LYS A 135 15.22 -28.03 1.28
N GLU A 136 16.54 -28.05 1.40
CA GLU A 136 17.33 -26.86 1.74
C GLU A 136 17.26 -25.81 0.62
N GLU A 137 16.96 -26.22 -0.60
CA GLU A 137 16.80 -25.34 -1.76
C GLU A 137 15.74 -24.26 -1.53
N ILE A 138 14.71 -24.54 -0.71
CA ILE A 138 13.70 -23.55 -0.33
C ILE A 138 14.33 -22.38 0.43
N PHE A 139 15.15 -22.69 1.44
CA PHE A 139 15.89 -21.66 2.20
C PHE A 139 16.84 -20.86 1.30
N ARG A 140 17.57 -21.53 0.41
CA ARG A 140 18.52 -20.89 -0.51
C ARG A 140 17.83 -19.99 -1.53
N GLN A 141 16.63 -20.35 -2.00
CA GLN A 141 15.83 -19.56 -2.93
C GLN A 141 15.20 -18.35 -2.25
N GLU A 142 14.47 -18.58 -1.14
CA GLU A 142 13.70 -17.53 -0.48
C GLU A 142 14.55 -16.63 0.42
N GLY A 143 15.52 -17.20 1.11
CA GLY A 143 16.40 -16.47 2.03
C GLY A 143 17.60 -15.86 1.33
N TRP A 144 18.70 -16.63 1.30
CA TRP A 144 19.94 -16.22 0.66
C TRP A 144 20.83 -17.42 0.28
N SER A 145 21.68 -17.23 -0.72
CA SER A 145 22.69 -18.17 -1.14
C SER A 145 23.88 -17.47 -1.78
N TYR A 146 25.04 -18.14 -1.76
CA TYR A 146 26.13 -17.77 -2.65
C TYR A 146 25.79 -18.10 -4.11
N HIS A 147 26.06 -17.16 -5.01
CA HIS A 147 25.87 -17.35 -6.45
C HIS A 147 27.22 -17.18 -7.17
N LEU A 148 27.69 -18.24 -7.79
CA LEU A 148 28.94 -18.31 -8.54
C LEU A 148 28.73 -19.12 -9.82
N GLU A 149 28.73 -18.44 -10.98
CA GLU A 149 28.52 -19.09 -12.28
C GLU A 149 29.77 -19.84 -12.79
N GLN A 150 30.96 -19.32 -12.49
CA GLN A 150 32.26 -19.86 -12.92
C GLN A 150 33.30 -19.65 -11.80
N PRO A 151 34.30 -20.56 -11.66
CA PRO A 151 35.29 -20.47 -10.57
C PRO A 151 36.06 -19.14 -10.48
N GLU A 152 36.28 -18.49 -11.63
CA GLU A 152 36.96 -17.20 -11.75
C GLU A 152 35.99 -16.00 -11.83
N GLY A 153 34.67 -16.27 -11.78
CA GLY A 153 33.61 -15.26 -11.85
C GLY A 153 33.49 -14.49 -10.53
N PRO A 154 32.72 -13.40 -10.54
CA PRO A 154 32.40 -12.68 -9.32
C PRO A 154 31.47 -13.53 -8.43
N LEU A 155 31.80 -13.63 -7.14
CA LEU A 155 30.91 -14.21 -6.14
C LEU A 155 29.91 -13.15 -5.69
N THR A 156 28.62 -13.50 -5.63
CA THR A 156 27.55 -12.60 -5.15
C THR A 156 26.62 -13.33 -4.20
N TYR A 157 25.84 -12.57 -3.42
CA TYR A 157 24.67 -13.10 -2.73
C TYR A 157 23.43 -13.00 -3.61
N ASN A 158 22.56 -14.00 -3.53
CA ASN A 158 21.26 -14.03 -4.17
C ASN A 158 20.20 -14.62 -3.22
N GLY A 159 18.93 -14.28 -3.42
CA GLY A 159 17.79 -14.74 -2.64
C GLY A 159 16.65 -13.76 -2.71
N VAL A 160 15.40 -14.23 -2.63
CA VAL A 160 14.22 -13.38 -2.76
C VAL A 160 14.16 -12.34 -1.65
N VAL A 161 14.16 -12.75 -0.37
CA VAL A 161 14.14 -11.84 0.78
C VAL A 161 15.38 -10.96 0.83
N TYR A 162 16.57 -11.50 0.53
CA TYR A 162 17.79 -10.70 0.46
C TYR A 162 17.69 -9.53 -0.51
N ASN A 163 17.19 -9.79 -1.73
CA ASN A 163 17.03 -8.75 -2.74
C ASN A 163 15.87 -7.79 -2.43
N GLU A 164 14.80 -8.30 -1.84
CA GLU A 164 13.68 -7.48 -1.38
C GLU A 164 14.15 -6.43 -0.35
N MET A 165 14.89 -6.89 0.66
CA MET A 165 15.36 -6.01 1.72
C MET A 165 16.41 -5.02 1.22
N LYS A 166 17.24 -5.37 0.24
CA LYS A 166 18.08 -4.37 -0.46
C LYS A 166 17.25 -3.28 -1.12
N GLY A 167 16.08 -3.63 -1.65
CA GLY A 167 15.13 -2.67 -2.19
C GLY A 167 14.51 -1.79 -1.13
N ALA A 168 14.07 -2.36 0.00
CA ALA A 168 13.51 -1.62 1.13
C ALA A 168 14.52 -0.61 1.69
N PHE A 169 15.76 -1.04 1.92
CA PHE A 169 16.83 -0.17 2.41
C PHE A 169 17.33 0.89 1.40
N SER A 170 16.75 0.92 0.21
CA SER A 170 16.99 2.01 -0.76
C SER A 170 16.10 3.24 -0.51
N SER A 171 15.06 3.12 0.33
CA SER A 171 14.16 4.22 0.70
C SER A 171 14.68 4.92 1.97
N PRO A 172 14.96 6.23 1.95
CA PRO A 172 15.37 6.96 3.16
C PRO A 172 14.30 6.95 4.25
N ASP A 173 13.03 6.96 3.88
CA ASP A 173 11.91 6.93 4.84
C ASP A 173 11.88 5.57 5.57
N ASP A 174 12.08 4.43 4.87
CA ASP A 174 12.13 3.08 5.48
C ASP A 174 13.36 2.94 6.39
N VAL A 175 14.52 3.51 6.00
CA VAL A 175 15.72 3.56 6.85
C VAL A 175 15.46 4.34 8.12
N LEU A 176 14.80 5.49 8.03
CA LEU A 176 14.45 6.32 9.19
C LEU A 176 13.54 5.57 10.17
N GLU A 177 12.46 4.95 9.68
CA GLU A 177 11.50 4.20 10.51
C GLU A 177 12.19 3.07 11.29
N ARG A 178 13.03 2.28 10.61
CA ARG A 178 13.85 1.26 11.26
C ARG A 178 14.76 1.85 12.34
N ASP A 179 15.48 2.93 12.02
CA ASP A 179 16.45 3.51 12.94
C ASP A 179 15.75 4.16 14.14
N ILE A 180 14.54 4.69 13.99
CA ILE A 180 13.68 5.14 15.08
C ILE A 180 13.38 3.97 16.03
N MET A 181 12.86 2.87 15.50
CA MET A 181 12.52 1.69 16.30
C MET A 181 13.75 1.11 17.03
N ASN A 182 14.87 0.96 16.32
CA ASN A 182 16.12 0.48 16.92
C ASN A 182 16.64 1.41 18.02
N SER A 183 16.47 2.72 17.86
CA SER A 183 16.89 3.72 18.85
C SER A 183 16.06 3.69 20.14
N LEU A 184 14.77 3.31 20.03
CA LEU A 184 13.84 3.26 21.16
C LEU A 184 13.90 1.93 21.92
N PHE A 185 14.27 0.84 21.25
CA PHE A 185 14.16 -0.52 21.79
C PHE A 185 15.43 -1.38 21.63
N PRO A 186 16.63 -0.86 21.95
CA PRO A 186 17.90 -1.55 21.64
C PRO A 186 18.12 -2.88 22.36
N ASP A 187 17.44 -3.14 23.49
CA ASP A 187 17.70 -4.31 24.35
C ASP A 187 16.68 -5.45 24.16
N ILE A 188 15.69 -5.28 23.30
CA ILE A 188 14.59 -6.24 23.08
C ILE A 188 14.41 -6.56 21.58
N THR A 189 13.41 -7.40 21.26
CA THR A 189 13.14 -7.86 19.89
C THR A 189 12.96 -6.71 18.89
N TYR A 190 12.42 -5.57 19.31
CA TYR A 190 12.22 -4.41 18.44
C TYR A 190 13.50 -3.64 18.09
N GLY A 191 14.62 -3.96 18.73
CA GLY A 191 15.96 -3.52 18.34
C GLY A 191 16.56 -4.33 17.18
N CYS A 192 15.83 -5.33 16.68
CA CYS A 192 16.21 -6.16 15.53
C CYS A 192 15.31 -5.84 14.33
N GLU A 193 15.89 -5.89 13.12
CA GLU A 193 15.13 -5.80 11.88
C GLU A 193 14.48 -7.16 11.58
N SER A 194 13.15 -7.27 11.76
CA SER A 194 12.41 -8.51 11.56
C SER A 194 12.36 -8.96 10.10
N GLY A 195 12.34 -7.98 9.17
CA GLY A 195 12.43 -8.22 7.74
C GLY A 195 13.80 -8.71 7.28
N GLY A 196 14.83 -8.38 8.04
CA GLY A 196 16.24 -8.72 7.78
C GLY A 196 17.04 -7.52 7.22
N ASP A 197 18.18 -7.27 7.85
CA ASP A 197 19.15 -6.31 7.32
C ASP A 197 20.02 -7.03 6.27
N PRO A 198 20.17 -6.50 5.05
CA PRO A 198 20.98 -7.10 4.00
C PRO A 198 22.44 -7.38 4.41
N ASP A 199 22.99 -6.61 5.36
CA ASP A 199 24.32 -6.84 5.89
C ASP A 199 24.37 -8.05 6.86
N ASN A 200 23.22 -8.46 7.45
CA ASN A 200 23.11 -9.55 8.43
C ASN A 200 22.39 -10.79 7.88
N ILE A 201 21.53 -10.69 6.87
CA ILE A 201 20.82 -11.84 6.28
C ILE A 201 21.79 -12.99 5.95
N PRO A 202 23.00 -12.75 5.35
CA PRO A 202 23.94 -13.82 5.05
C PRO A 202 24.59 -14.50 6.27
N ASP A 203 24.35 -14.02 7.47
CA ASP A 203 24.81 -14.67 8.70
C ASP A 203 23.87 -15.78 9.17
N LEU A 204 22.63 -15.87 8.60
CA LEU A 204 21.65 -16.90 8.97
C LEU A 204 22.05 -18.26 8.39
N SER A 205 22.24 -19.23 9.27
CA SER A 205 22.44 -20.62 8.87
C SER A 205 21.10 -21.36 8.67
N TYR A 206 21.12 -22.41 7.84
CA TYR A 206 19.95 -23.28 7.62
C TYR A 206 19.45 -23.93 8.92
N GLU A 207 20.37 -24.34 9.84
CA GLU A 207 19.96 -24.93 11.11
C GLU A 207 19.27 -23.93 12.05
N GLU A 208 19.76 -22.69 12.15
CA GLU A 208 19.09 -21.62 12.91
C GLU A 208 17.72 -21.30 12.35
N PHE A 209 17.59 -21.29 11.02
CA PHE A 209 16.30 -21.14 10.33
C PHE A 209 15.33 -22.28 10.71
N LEU A 210 15.74 -23.53 10.69
CA LEU A 210 14.91 -24.66 11.10
C LEU A 210 14.56 -24.62 12.60
N ASP A 211 15.51 -24.21 13.46
CA ASP A 211 15.29 -24.10 14.90
C ASP A 211 14.29 -23.02 15.26
N PHE A 212 14.26 -21.92 14.51
CA PHE A 212 13.25 -20.88 14.69
C PHE A 212 11.84 -21.40 14.40
N HIS A 213 11.66 -22.16 13.30
CA HIS A 213 10.39 -22.81 13.01
C HIS A 213 10.00 -23.81 14.11
N ARG A 214 10.89 -24.71 14.53
CA ARG A 214 10.64 -25.69 15.61
C ARG A 214 10.21 -25.01 16.90
N THR A 215 10.77 -23.83 17.19
CA THR A 215 10.53 -23.09 18.43
C THR A 215 9.18 -22.39 18.42
N TYR A 216 8.85 -21.67 17.35
CA TYR A 216 7.74 -20.72 17.35
C TYR A 216 6.50 -21.20 16.60
N TYR A 217 6.61 -22.10 15.61
CA TYR A 217 5.47 -22.59 14.81
C TYR A 217 4.84 -23.83 15.46
N HIS A 218 4.36 -23.65 16.67
CA HIS A 218 3.70 -24.68 17.46
C HIS A 218 2.29 -24.23 17.86
N PRO A 219 1.27 -25.13 17.90
CA PRO A 219 -0.09 -24.76 18.30
C PRO A 219 -0.19 -24.00 19.63
N SER A 220 0.65 -24.34 20.61
CA SER A 220 0.66 -23.63 21.91
C SER A 220 1.07 -22.16 21.81
N ASN A 221 1.74 -21.74 20.73
CA ASN A 221 2.14 -20.38 20.45
C ASN A 221 1.21 -19.68 19.43
N SER A 222 0.20 -20.41 18.89
CA SER A 222 -0.66 -19.90 17.81
C SER A 222 -1.83 -19.08 18.33
N TYR A 223 -2.28 -18.16 17.48
CA TYR A 223 -3.48 -17.33 17.56
C TYR A 223 -4.31 -17.60 16.30
N ILE A 224 -5.37 -18.38 16.42
CA ILE A 224 -6.25 -18.77 15.33
C ILE A 224 -7.48 -17.88 15.36
N TYR A 225 -7.83 -17.29 14.23
CA TYR A 225 -8.93 -16.34 14.07
C TYR A 225 -9.84 -16.76 12.92
N LEU A 226 -11.14 -16.79 13.18
CA LEU A 226 -12.20 -17.05 12.19
C LEU A 226 -13.25 -15.94 12.26
N TYR A 227 -13.61 -15.38 11.12
CA TYR A 227 -14.58 -14.28 11.02
C TYR A 227 -15.57 -14.53 9.88
N GLY A 228 -16.84 -14.18 10.10
CA GLY A 228 -17.85 -14.11 9.07
C GLY A 228 -18.99 -15.12 9.22
N ASN A 229 -19.79 -15.28 8.14
CA ASN A 229 -20.91 -16.19 8.06
C ASN A 229 -20.44 -17.57 7.59
N MET A 230 -20.23 -18.49 8.53
CA MET A 230 -19.79 -19.85 8.26
C MET A 230 -20.25 -20.82 9.36
N ASP A 231 -20.19 -22.12 9.11
CA ASP A 231 -20.32 -23.13 10.16
C ASP A 231 -19.03 -23.22 10.99
N MET A 232 -18.94 -22.42 12.05
CA MET A 232 -17.79 -22.35 12.94
C MET A 232 -17.50 -23.70 13.63
N VAL A 233 -18.53 -24.51 13.88
CA VAL A 233 -18.40 -25.84 14.53
C VAL A 233 -17.67 -26.79 13.62
N GLU A 234 -18.04 -26.83 12.32
CA GLU A 234 -17.36 -27.62 11.29
C GLU A 234 -15.89 -27.21 11.17
N LYS A 235 -15.60 -25.91 11.13
CA LYS A 235 -14.23 -25.40 10.99
C LYS A 235 -13.36 -25.76 12.21
N LEU A 236 -13.90 -25.62 13.43
CA LEU A 236 -13.20 -26.01 14.65
C LEU A 236 -12.92 -27.53 14.69
N ASP A 237 -13.90 -28.36 14.31
CA ASP A 237 -13.73 -29.81 14.24
C ASP A 237 -12.66 -30.22 13.22
N PHE A 238 -12.63 -29.55 12.07
CA PHE A 238 -11.58 -29.74 11.07
C PHE A 238 -10.19 -29.37 11.60
N ILE A 239 -10.05 -28.20 12.20
CA ILE A 239 -8.76 -27.71 12.75
C ILE A 239 -8.25 -28.67 13.83
N ASP A 240 -9.12 -29.14 14.74
CA ASP A 240 -8.73 -30.11 15.76
C ASP A 240 -8.26 -31.41 15.13
N LYS A 241 -9.11 -32.05 14.32
CA LYS A 241 -8.87 -33.44 13.83
C LYS A 241 -7.67 -33.53 12.88
N HIS A 242 -7.47 -32.54 12.03
CA HIS A 242 -6.42 -32.58 11.02
C HIS A 242 -5.07 -32.03 11.53
N TYR A 243 -5.09 -31.14 12.53
CA TYR A 243 -3.90 -30.42 12.96
C TYR A 243 -3.65 -30.47 14.47
N LEU A 244 -4.51 -29.85 15.28
CA LEU A 244 -4.19 -29.59 16.70
C LEU A 244 -4.09 -30.88 17.52
N SER A 245 -4.93 -31.87 17.26
CA SER A 245 -4.94 -33.14 18.01
C SER A 245 -3.63 -33.94 17.88
N ALA A 246 -2.82 -33.69 16.85
CA ALA A 246 -1.52 -34.31 16.64
C ALA A 246 -0.42 -33.81 17.59
N TYR A 247 -0.63 -32.67 18.25
CA TYR A 247 0.34 -32.03 19.12
C TYR A 247 -0.05 -32.18 20.59
N ASP A 248 0.97 -32.14 21.45
CA ASP A 248 0.79 -31.95 22.88
C ASP A 248 1.07 -30.50 23.28
N SER A 249 0.75 -30.08 24.48
CA SER A 249 1.04 -28.74 24.98
C SER A 249 2.55 -28.54 25.15
N LEU A 250 3.07 -27.43 24.67
CA LEU A 250 4.47 -27.02 24.79
C LEU A 250 4.55 -25.65 25.44
N ASN A 251 5.49 -25.47 26.36
CA ASN A 251 5.80 -24.13 26.88
C ASN A 251 6.79 -23.44 25.93
N VAL A 252 6.29 -22.47 25.19
CA VAL A 252 7.09 -21.68 24.22
C VAL A 252 7.43 -20.34 24.86
N ASP A 253 8.73 -20.03 24.98
CA ASP A 253 9.21 -18.71 25.41
C ASP A 253 9.18 -17.75 24.23
N SER A 254 8.01 -17.18 23.99
CA SER A 254 7.74 -16.19 22.94
C SER A 254 7.24 -14.87 23.53
N GLU A 255 7.43 -14.63 24.81
CA GLU A 255 6.97 -13.40 25.45
C GLU A 255 7.70 -12.18 24.86
N ILE A 256 6.92 -11.21 24.42
CA ILE A 256 7.43 -9.91 23.97
C ILE A 256 7.71 -9.08 25.23
N ARG A 257 8.97 -8.82 25.49
CA ARG A 257 9.42 -8.06 26.67
C ARG A 257 9.28 -6.57 26.43
N GLU A 258 9.17 -5.82 27.52
CA GLU A 258 9.19 -4.37 27.47
C GLU A 258 10.63 -3.84 27.61
N GLN A 259 10.97 -2.85 26.78
CA GLN A 259 12.18 -2.05 26.94
C GLN A 259 12.06 -1.24 28.23
N LYS A 260 13.08 -1.31 29.07
CA LYS A 260 13.15 -0.47 30.26
C LYS A 260 13.36 1.00 29.87
N PRO A 261 12.68 1.93 30.53
CA PRO A 261 12.90 3.36 30.26
C PRO A 261 14.37 3.76 30.39
N PHE A 262 14.81 4.62 29.52
CA PHE A 262 16.17 5.19 29.57
C PHE A 262 16.35 6.13 30.77
N ALA A 263 17.60 6.34 31.18
CA ALA A 263 17.92 7.37 32.19
C ALA A 263 17.84 8.79 31.62
N ALA A 264 18.07 8.93 30.32
CA ALA A 264 17.94 10.18 29.54
C ALA A 264 17.63 9.81 28.09
N MET A 265 17.01 10.73 27.37
CA MET A 265 16.73 10.60 25.94
C MET A 265 18.04 10.35 25.18
N GLN A 266 18.01 9.42 24.22
CA GLN A 266 19.15 9.09 23.37
C GLN A 266 19.35 10.19 22.31
N ASP A 267 20.59 10.44 21.90
CA ASP A 267 20.95 11.37 20.81
C ASP A 267 21.85 10.62 19.82
N LEU A 268 21.32 10.35 18.61
CA LEU A 268 21.96 9.49 17.63
C LEU A 268 22.05 10.19 16.27
N THR A 269 23.13 9.88 15.54
CA THR A 269 23.30 10.33 14.16
C THR A 269 23.62 9.11 13.29
N MET A 270 22.86 8.94 12.21
CA MET A 270 22.99 7.86 11.24
C MET A 270 23.17 8.44 9.84
N GLU A 271 23.65 7.62 8.89
CA GLU A 271 23.84 8.04 7.50
C GLU A 271 22.95 7.22 6.56
N TYR A 272 22.44 7.87 5.51
CA TYR A 272 21.76 7.19 4.41
C TYR A 272 22.36 7.56 3.06
N PRO A 273 22.34 6.68 2.04
CA PRO A 273 22.93 6.94 0.75
C PRO A 273 22.08 7.91 -0.09
N VAL A 274 22.74 8.87 -0.71
CA VAL A 274 22.18 9.71 -1.78
C VAL A 274 23.03 9.54 -3.05
N ALA A 275 22.42 9.82 -4.23
CA ALA A 275 23.14 9.76 -5.50
C ALA A 275 24.23 10.84 -5.58
N GLU A 276 25.26 10.64 -6.42
CA GLU A 276 26.33 11.62 -6.60
C GLU A 276 25.80 12.98 -7.11
N SER A 277 24.70 12.94 -7.84
CA SER A 277 24.02 14.15 -8.36
C SER A 277 23.14 14.86 -7.33
N GLU A 278 22.81 14.24 -6.22
CA GLU A 278 21.92 14.81 -5.19
C GLU A 278 22.68 15.73 -4.24
N GLY A 279 22.01 16.80 -3.76
CA GLY A 279 22.54 17.70 -2.74
C GLY A 279 22.50 17.08 -1.35
N GLU A 280 23.44 17.47 -0.49
CA GLU A 280 23.40 17.11 0.94
C GLU A 280 22.73 18.22 1.78
N GLU A 281 22.68 19.44 1.28
CA GLU A 281 22.00 20.58 1.91
C GLU A 281 20.47 20.41 1.79
N ASP A 282 19.74 20.76 2.87
CA ASP A 282 18.28 20.60 2.96
C ASP A 282 17.79 19.16 2.67
N ASN A 283 18.57 18.14 3.02
CA ASN A 283 18.27 16.75 2.72
C ASN A 283 18.42 15.80 3.93
N ALA A 284 18.67 16.33 5.13
CA ALA A 284 18.66 15.54 6.36
C ALA A 284 17.24 15.34 6.90
N TYR A 285 17.10 14.31 7.73
CA TYR A 285 15.90 14.09 8.54
C TYR A 285 16.26 14.31 10.01
N LEU A 286 15.38 14.99 10.74
CA LEU A 286 15.45 15.13 12.18
C LEU A 286 14.20 14.49 12.78
N SER A 287 14.33 13.62 13.76
CA SER A 287 13.18 13.03 14.44
C SER A 287 13.28 13.13 15.96
N TYR A 288 12.14 13.35 16.59
CA TYR A 288 11.95 13.36 18.05
C TYR A 288 10.95 12.26 18.38
N ASN A 289 11.40 11.22 19.07
CA ASN A 289 10.67 9.99 19.25
C ASN A 289 10.52 9.68 20.73
N VAL A 290 9.33 9.29 21.17
CA VAL A 290 9.05 8.94 22.57
C VAL A 290 8.15 7.71 22.68
N VAL A 291 8.44 6.82 23.61
CA VAL A 291 7.62 5.65 23.90
C VAL A 291 6.42 6.06 24.75
N VAL A 292 5.22 5.57 24.38
CA VAL A 292 3.95 5.98 25.00
C VAL A 292 3.19 4.77 25.53
N GLY A 293 3.25 4.54 26.82
CA GLY A 293 2.37 3.53 27.46
C GLY A 293 2.53 2.11 26.92
N THR A 294 1.40 1.44 26.75
CA THR A 294 1.31 0.08 26.18
C THR A 294 0.09 -0.03 25.26
N ALA A 295 0.15 -0.92 24.27
CA ALA A 295 -0.95 -1.19 23.34
C ALA A 295 -2.24 -1.71 24.03
N MET A 296 -2.18 -2.17 25.28
CA MET A 296 -3.33 -2.61 26.06
C MET A 296 -4.18 -1.46 26.62
N ASP A 297 -3.70 -0.20 26.58
CA ASP A 297 -4.46 0.98 27.04
C ASP A 297 -5.08 1.70 25.84
N SER A 298 -6.24 1.21 25.37
CA SER A 298 -6.98 1.79 24.25
C SER A 298 -7.35 3.27 24.44
N LEU A 299 -7.56 3.72 25.69
CA LEU A 299 -7.87 5.13 25.95
C LEU A 299 -6.67 6.03 25.65
N THR A 300 -5.49 5.64 26.09
CA THR A 300 -4.25 6.37 25.81
C THR A 300 -3.90 6.27 24.34
N SER A 301 -4.06 5.09 23.69
CA SER A 301 -3.78 4.91 22.26
C SER A 301 -4.61 5.85 21.39
N ILE A 302 -5.94 5.82 21.53
CA ILE A 302 -6.82 6.72 20.74
C ILE A 302 -6.59 8.19 21.12
N ALA A 303 -6.24 8.50 22.37
CA ALA A 303 -5.92 9.87 22.77
C ALA A 303 -4.65 10.38 22.05
N PHE A 304 -3.64 9.53 21.80
CA PHE A 304 -2.44 9.89 21.06
C PHE A 304 -2.67 10.02 19.56
N GLU A 305 -3.55 9.24 18.94
CA GLU A 305 -4.01 9.50 17.57
C GLU A 305 -4.72 10.86 17.45
N VAL A 306 -5.55 11.23 18.44
CA VAL A 306 -6.18 12.55 18.50
C VAL A 306 -5.15 13.66 18.73
N LEU A 307 -4.13 13.42 19.56
CA LEU A 307 -3.03 14.35 19.77
C LEU A 307 -2.15 14.53 18.54
N ASP A 308 -1.88 13.46 17.77
CA ASP A 308 -1.22 13.58 16.48
C ASP A 308 -2.00 14.53 15.58
N TYR A 309 -3.30 14.31 15.42
CA TYR A 309 -4.14 15.22 14.64
C TYR A 309 -4.03 16.67 15.13
N ALA A 310 -4.21 16.91 16.41
CA ALA A 310 -4.33 18.25 16.96
C ALA A 310 -3.00 19.03 17.07
N LEU A 311 -1.88 18.32 17.21
CA LEU A 311 -0.56 18.91 17.40
C LEU A 311 0.29 18.95 16.12
N LEU A 312 0.09 17.98 15.20
CA LEU A 312 1.06 17.70 14.13
C LEU A 312 0.42 17.50 12.75
N SER A 313 -0.51 16.56 12.56
CA SER A 313 -0.96 16.17 11.22
C SER A 313 -2.00 17.11 10.60
N ALA A 314 -2.83 17.78 11.39
CA ALA A 314 -3.82 18.73 10.87
C ALA A 314 -3.16 19.96 10.21
N PRO A 315 -3.75 20.52 9.14
CA PRO A 315 -3.31 21.80 8.61
C PRO A 315 -3.31 22.89 9.69
N GLY A 316 -2.18 23.60 9.86
CA GLY A 316 -2.04 24.64 10.89
C GLY A 316 -1.83 24.12 12.31
N ALA A 317 -1.61 22.83 12.49
CA ALA A 317 -1.26 22.26 13.79
C ALA A 317 0.01 22.92 14.38
N PRO A 318 0.04 23.18 15.70
CA PRO A 318 1.02 24.08 16.30
C PRO A 318 2.48 23.62 16.16
N LEU A 319 2.78 22.33 16.28
CA LEU A 319 4.14 21.80 16.08
C LEU A 319 4.57 21.95 14.63
N LYS A 320 3.72 21.52 13.71
CA LYS A 320 3.98 21.61 12.27
C LYS A 320 4.26 23.05 11.86
N GLN A 321 3.39 23.97 12.25
CA GLN A 321 3.51 25.37 11.85
C GLN A 321 4.76 26.02 12.45
N ALA A 322 5.04 25.80 13.73
CA ALA A 322 6.21 26.41 14.39
C ALA A 322 7.54 25.94 13.76
N LEU A 323 7.63 24.66 13.38
CA LEU A 323 8.82 24.11 12.74
C LEU A 323 9.01 24.64 11.32
N LEU A 324 7.92 24.71 10.54
CA LEU A 324 7.94 25.30 9.19
C LEU A 324 8.29 26.80 9.24
N ASP A 325 7.72 27.56 10.18
CA ASP A 325 8.00 28.99 10.37
C ASP A 325 9.46 29.27 10.73
N ALA A 326 10.10 28.35 11.45
CA ALA A 326 11.53 28.42 11.78
C ALA A 326 12.45 27.93 10.65
N GLY A 327 11.89 27.44 9.53
CA GLY A 327 12.65 26.86 8.43
C GLY A 327 13.34 25.54 8.79
N ILE A 328 12.73 24.76 9.70
CA ILE A 328 13.19 23.42 10.06
C ILE A 328 12.50 22.40 9.15
N GLY A 329 13.18 22.01 8.10
CA GLY A 329 12.64 21.05 7.14
C GLY A 329 11.65 21.61 6.11
N LYS A 330 11.40 20.83 5.08
CA LYS A 330 10.46 21.14 3.97
C LYS A 330 9.08 20.48 4.18
N ASP A 331 9.03 19.32 4.82
CA ASP A 331 7.80 18.67 5.29
C ASP A 331 7.95 18.27 6.75
N ILE A 332 6.90 18.48 7.53
CA ILE A 332 6.82 18.10 8.95
C ILE A 332 5.65 17.12 9.08
N TYR A 333 5.93 15.95 9.62
CA TYR A 333 4.94 14.89 9.84
C TYR A 333 5.35 14.03 11.04
N GLY A 334 4.59 13.03 11.33
CA GLY A 334 4.82 12.04 12.36
C GLY A 334 3.58 11.19 12.54
N ALA A 335 3.65 10.25 13.46
CA ALA A 335 2.56 9.33 13.75
C ALA A 335 2.60 8.85 15.20
N TYR A 336 1.51 8.21 15.59
CA TYR A 336 1.45 7.34 16.76
C TYR A 336 1.45 5.89 16.26
N GLU A 337 2.56 5.19 16.49
CA GLU A 337 2.78 3.82 16.05
C GLU A 337 2.38 2.84 17.14
N ASP A 338 1.24 2.16 16.96
CA ASP A 338 0.62 1.27 17.97
C ASP A 338 0.66 -0.23 17.62
N GLY A 339 1.26 -0.58 16.48
CA GLY A 339 1.36 -1.97 16.00
C GLY A 339 2.25 -2.91 16.83
N ILE A 340 2.85 -2.42 17.92
CA ILE A 340 3.77 -3.12 18.82
C ILE A 340 3.35 -2.99 20.28
N ARG A 341 3.95 -3.81 21.18
CA ARG A 341 3.60 -3.83 22.61
C ARG A 341 3.74 -2.48 23.31
N GLN A 342 4.81 -1.75 23.01
CA GLN A 342 5.08 -0.40 23.53
C GLN A 342 4.99 0.61 22.39
N PRO A 343 3.82 1.21 22.16
CA PRO A 343 3.67 2.23 21.13
C PRO A 343 4.61 3.41 21.31
N TYR A 344 4.87 4.13 20.24
CA TYR A 344 5.66 5.37 20.30
C TYR A 344 5.03 6.47 19.45
N PHE A 345 5.40 7.70 19.76
CA PHE A 345 4.99 8.90 19.03
C PHE A 345 6.24 9.54 18.45
N ASP A 346 6.21 9.86 17.17
CA ASP A 346 7.30 10.54 16.49
C ASP A 346 6.91 11.91 15.95
N ILE A 347 7.91 12.78 15.78
CA ILE A 347 7.81 14.08 15.11
C ILE A 347 9.01 14.15 14.18
N ILE A 348 8.78 14.26 12.88
CA ILE A 348 9.80 14.18 11.84
C ILE A 348 9.83 15.48 11.04
N ALA A 349 11.03 16.02 10.86
CA ALA A 349 11.32 17.09 9.91
C ALA A 349 12.17 16.53 8.76
N LYS A 350 11.58 16.46 7.56
CA LYS A 350 12.20 16.01 6.32
C LYS A 350 12.71 17.19 5.50
N GLY A 351 13.83 17.03 4.82
CA GLY A 351 14.45 18.12 4.07
C GLY A 351 15.01 19.20 4.99
N ALA A 352 15.59 18.79 6.10
CA ALA A 352 16.23 19.65 7.12
C ALA A 352 17.76 19.69 6.94
N ASN A 353 18.43 20.42 7.82
CA ASN A 353 19.88 20.41 7.96
C ASN A 353 20.28 19.87 9.34
N ALA A 354 21.31 19.06 9.40
CA ALA A 354 21.75 18.38 10.63
C ALA A 354 22.14 19.38 11.77
N ASP A 355 22.66 20.54 11.43
CA ASP A 355 23.00 21.61 12.39
C ASP A 355 21.77 22.27 13.06
N LYS A 356 20.57 22.02 12.53
CA LYS A 356 19.31 22.51 13.08
C LYS A 356 18.71 21.62 14.18
N LYS A 357 19.35 20.51 14.54
CA LYS A 357 18.85 19.55 15.53
C LYS A 357 18.48 20.20 16.87
N ASP A 358 19.36 21.01 17.45
CA ASP A 358 19.10 21.61 18.76
C ASP A 358 17.95 22.62 18.71
N GLU A 359 17.85 23.34 17.59
CA GLU A 359 16.74 24.29 17.36
C GLU A 359 15.42 23.52 17.19
N PHE A 360 15.41 22.41 16.45
CA PHE A 360 14.27 21.50 16.28
C PHE A 360 13.73 21.02 17.63
N VAL A 361 14.57 20.46 18.47
CA VAL A 361 14.20 19.99 19.82
C VAL A 361 13.70 21.13 20.70
N SER A 362 14.37 22.29 20.66
CA SER A 362 13.98 23.47 21.45
C SER A 362 12.59 23.98 21.06
N ILE A 363 12.27 24.03 19.76
CA ILE A 363 10.95 24.47 19.27
C ILE A 363 9.88 23.49 19.71
N ILE A 364 10.08 22.17 19.55
CA ILE A 364 9.12 21.14 19.98
C ILE A 364 8.79 21.32 21.47
N ARG A 365 9.82 21.35 22.32
CA ARG A 365 9.61 21.47 23.78
C ARG A 365 8.91 22.76 24.15
N LYS A 366 9.26 23.88 23.49
CA LYS A 366 8.62 25.18 23.72
C LYS A 366 7.16 25.15 23.32
N VAL A 367 6.82 24.66 22.11
CA VAL A 367 5.44 24.60 21.63
C VAL A 367 4.58 23.71 22.53
N LEU A 368 5.09 22.52 22.92
CA LEU A 368 4.38 21.63 23.84
C LEU A 368 4.14 22.30 25.21
N GLN A 369 5.12 23.05 25.76
CA GLN A 369 4.95 23.78 27.00
C GLN A 369 3.94 24.94 26.86
N ASP A 370 3.95 25.63 25.72
CA ASP A 370 2.99 26.69 25.42
C ASP A 370 1.56 26.14 25.33
N VAL A 371 1.39 24.99 24.66
CA VAL A 371 0.10 24.27 24.56
C VAL A 371 -0.43 23.85 25.93
N ILE A 372 0.43 23.31 26.82
CA ILE A 372 0.01 22.97 28.19
C ILE A 372 -0.43 24.22 28.95
N THR A 373 0.30 25.32 28.80
CA THR A 373 0.06 26.56 29.58
C THR A 373 -1.19 27.29 29.09
N SER A 374 -1.42 27.34 27.77
CA SER A 374 -2.57 28.05 27.17
C SER A 374 -3.81 27.14 27.02
N GLY A 375 -3.66 25.84 27.15
CA GLY A 375 -4.63 24.82 26.81
C GLY A 375 -4.60 24.48 25.33
N ILE A 376 -4.78 23.18 25.01
CA ILE A 376 -4.90 22.69 23.64
C ILE A 376 -6.19 23.19 22.98
N ASP A 377 -6.15 23.43 21.66
CA ASP A 377 -7.35 23.84 20.90
C ASP A 377 -8.45 22.78 21.00
N LYS A 378 -9.54 23.14 21.64
CA LYS A 378 -10.69 22.25 21.89
C LYS A 378 -11.42 21.85 20.59
N LYS A 379 -11.37 22.71 19.58
CA LYS A 379 -11.96 22.43 18.27
C LYS A 379 -11.10 21.43 17.48
N ALA A 380 -9.79 21.54 17.59
CA ALA A 380 -8.87 20.55 17.01
C ALA A 380 -9.02 19.18 17.68
N LEU A 381 -9.17 19.12 19.02
CA LEU A 381 -9.49 17.85 19.70
C LEU A 381 -10.83 17.27 19.25
N GLU A 382 -11.88 18.10 19.11
CA GLU A 382 -13.19 17.65 18.64
C GLU A 382 -13.12 17.11 17.22
N ALA A 383 -12.42 17.80 16.33
CA ALA A 383 -12.18 17.36 14.94
C ALA A 383 -11.40 16.04 14.90
N GLY A 384 -10.34 15.88 15.69
CA GLY A 384 -9.58 14.64 15.79
C GLY A 384 -10.42 13.47 16.28
N ILE A 385 -11.16 13.63 17.39
CA ILE A 385 -12.06 12.58 17.92
C ILE A 385 -13.11 12.19 16.87
N ASN A 386 -13.77 13.17 16.23
CA ASN A 386 -14.78 12.87 15.23
C ASN A 386 -14.20 12.19 13.98
N CYS A 387 -13.02 12.59 13.52
CA CYS A 387 -12.35 11.98 12.39
C CYS A 387 -12.06 10.48 12.65
N MET A 388 -11.51 10.15 13.84
CA MET A 388 -11.22 8.77 14.23
C MET A 388 -12.52 7.97 14.41
N GLU A 389 -13.52 8.52 15.11
CA GLU A 389 -14.81 7.86 15.29
C GLU A 389 -15.54 7.63 13.95
N PHE A 390 -15.49 8.59 13.03
CA PHE A 390 -16.12 8.46 11.71
C PHE A 390 -15.49 7.29 10.95
N ARG A 391 -14.14 7.22 10.89
CA ARG A 391 -13.41 6.11 10.26
C ARG A 391 -13.78 4.77 10.86
N TYR A 392 -13.78 4.69 12.18
CA TYR A 392 -14.13 3.47 12.92
C TYR A 392 -15.57 2.98 12.61
N ARG A 393 -16.55 3.90 12.58
CA ARG A 393 -17.97 3.59 12.29
C ARG A 393 -18.22 3.26 10.82
N GLU A 394 -17.58 3.98 9.91
CA GLU A 394 -17.67 3.75 8.46
C GLU A 394 -17.12 2.37 8.11
N ALA A 395 -15.99 2.01 8.70
CA ALA A 395 -15.24 0.77 8.49
C ALA A 395 -15.10 0.45 6.99
N ASP A 396 -14.71 1.46 6.21
CA ASP A 396 -14.36 1.31 4.79
C ASP A 396 -12.86 1.09 4.68
N PHE A 397 -12.48 -0.16 4.45
CA PHE A 397 -11.09 -0.58 4.31
C PHE A 397 -10.70 -0.80 2.84
N SER A 398 -11.43 -0.15 1.92
CA SER A 398 -11.20 -0.28 0.48
C SER A 398 -11.33 -1.74 0.01
N SER A 399 -10.31 -2.30 -0.65
CA SER A 399 -10.31 -3.67 -1.15
C SER A 399 -10.01 -4.74 -0.09
N TYR A 400 -9.58 -4.35 1.11
CA TYR A 400 -9.29 -5.32 2.17
C TYR A 400 -10.57 -5.87 2.81
N PRO A 401 -10.65 -7.20 3.04
CA PRO A 401 -11.76 -7.79 3.79
C PRO A 401 -11.88 -7.17 5.19
N LYS A 402 -13.09 -6.78 5.55
CA LYS A 402 -13.35 -6.14 6.85
C LYS A 402 -12.89 -7.01 8.03
N GLY A 403 -13.16 -8.32 7.95
CA GLY A 403 -12.73 -9.27 8.96
C GLY A 403 -11.22 -9.41 9.09
N LEU A 404 -10.47 -9.17 8.00
CA LEU A 404 -9.00 -9.16 8.06
C LEU A 404 -8.49 -8.01 8.92
N ILE A 405 -8.98 -6.79 8.66
CA ILE A 405 -8.53 -5.61 9.41
C ILE A 405 -8.89 -5.75 10.89
N TYR A 406 -10.14 -6.14 11.20
CA TYR A 406 -10.52 -6.42 12.59
C TYR A 406 -9.65 -7.49 13.25
N GLY A 407 -9.25 -8.54 12.51
CA GLY A 407 -8.37 -9.58 13.03
C GLY A 407 -6.95 -9.07 13.33
N LEU A 408 -6.42 -8.18 12.50
CA LEU A 408 -5.10 -7.55 12.71
C LEU A 408 -5.14 -6.56 13.88
N ASP A 409 -6.19 -5.73 13.97
CA ASP A 409 -6.41 -4.80 15.09
C ASP A 409 -6.52 -5.55 16.43
N ILE A 410 -7.31 -6.64 16.45
CA ILE A 410 -7.44 -7.53 17.61
C ILE A 410 -6.07 -8.08 18.04
N LEU A 411 -5.24 -8.52 17.10
CA LEU A 411 -3.90 -9.03 17.42
C LEU A 411 -3.00 -7.96 18.03
N GLY A 412 -3.17 -6.68 17.71
CA GLY A 412 -2.45 -5.56 18.33
C GLY A 412 -2.59 -5.51 19.87
N ASN A 413 -3.62 -6.12 20.41
CA ASN A 413 -3.83 -6.24 21.86
C ASN A 413 -3.80 -7.69 22.36
N TRP A 414 -4.53 -8.59 21.70
CA TRP A 414 -4.66 -10.00 22.09
C TRP A 414 -3.31 -10.74 22.18
N LEU A 415 -2.35 -10.34 21.39
CA LEU A 415 -0.99 -10.90 21.40
C LEU A 415 -0.33 -10.73 22.79
N TYR A 416 -0.69 -9.70 23.54
CA TYR A 416 -0.07 -9.34 24.82
C TYR A 416 -1.01 -9.53 26.02
N ASP A 417 -2.35 -9.52 25.82
CA ASP A 417 -3.36 -9.62 26.87
C ASP A 417 -4.48 -10.61 26.47
N ASP A 418 -4.45 -11.81 27.06
CA ASP A 418 -5.51 -12.83 26.90
C ASP A 418 -6.82 -12.47 27.64
N GLU A 419 -6.82 -11.47 28.57
CA GLU A 419 -7.99 -11.13 29.37
C GLU A 419 -8.94 -10.16 28.66
N HIS A 420 -8.40 -9.27 27.81
CA HIS A 420 -9.17 -8.24 27.10
C HIS A 420 -9.01 -8.32 25.57
N PRO A 421 -9.21 -9.49 24.93
CA PRO A 421 -8.85 -9.71 23.54
C PRO A 421 -9.70 -8.91 22.53
N PHE A 422 -10.87 -8.38 22.94
CA PHE A 422 -11.79 -7.63 22.07
C PHE A 422 -11.68 -6.11 22.20
N ALA A 423 -10.67 -5.59 22.93
CA ALA A 423 -10.58 -4.16 23.24
C ALA A 423 -10.55 -3.27 21.99
N GLN A 424 -9.88 -3.70 20.92
CA GLN A 424 -9.71 -2.91 19.69
C GLN A 424 -10.96 -2.90 18.76
N VAL A 425 -11.96 -3.73 19.04
CA VAL A 425 -13.24 -3.75 18.29
C VAL A 425 -14.44 -3.27 19.12
N GLU A 426 -14.17 -2.56 20.22
CA GLU A 426 -15.15 -1.94 21.12
C GLU A 426 -14.71 -0.52 21.51
N LEU A 427 -14.46 0.34 20.54
CA LEU A 427 -13.89 1.67 20.75
C LEU A 427 -14.94 2.79 20.91
N ILE A 428 -16.24 2.55 20.63
CA ILE A 428 -17.27 3.58 20.81
C ILE A 428 -17.30 4.13 22.26
N PRO A 429 -17.21 3.30 23.32
CA PRO A 429 -17.12 3.80 24.69
C PRO A 429 -15.85 4.63 24.94
N VAL A 430 -14.74 4.33 24.25
CA VAL A 430 -13.49 5.09 24.34
C VAL A 430 -13.67 6.48 23.75
N PHE A 431 -14.27 6.59 22.55
CA PHE A 431 -14.59 7.89 21.95
C PHE A 431 -15.51 8.74 22.82
N GLU A 432 -16.58 8.15 23.40
CA GLU A 432 -17.47 8.86 24.31
C GLU A 432 -16.73 9.34 25.56
N LYS A 433 -15.82 8.54 26.09
CA LYS A 433 -14.96 8.94 27.20
C LYS A 433 -14.05 10.11 26.83
N LEU A 434 -13.38 10.06 25.67
CA LEU A 434 -12.50 11.15 25.18
C LEU A 434 -13.28 12.46 24.97
N LYS A 435 -14.50 12.39 24.41
CA LYS A 435 -15.40 13.55 24.30
C LYS A 435 -15.68 14.18 25.66
N SER A 436 -15.85 13.38 26.71
CA SER A 436 -16.06 13.87 28.06
C SER A 436 -14.81 14.49 28.70
N LEU A 437 -13.62 14.04 28.27
CA LEU A 437 -12.34 14.47 28.82
C LEU A 437 -11.75 15.71 28.13
N LYS A 438 -12.27 16.13 26.95
CA LYS A 438 -11.71 17.23 26.15
C LYS A 438 -11.55 18.58 26.89
N ASN A 439 -12.28 18.78 28.00
CA ASN A 439 -12.26 20.03 28.79
C ASN A 439 -11.69 19.86 30.21
N THR A 440 -11.04 18.72 30.50
CA THR A 440 -10.60 18.40 31.87
C THR A 440 -9.08 18.59 32.11
N GLY A 441 -8.30 18.92 31.09
CA GLY A 441 -6.83 18.95 31.15
C GLY A 441 -6.19 17.59 30.90
N TYR A 442 -6.97 16.56 30.58
CA TYR A 442 -6.47 15.20 30.35
C TYR A 442 -5.42 15.12 29.23
N PHE A 443 -5.66 15.79 28.10
CA PHE A 443 -4.72 15.79 26.97
C PHE A 443 -3.45 16.55 27.30
N GLU A 444 -3.55 17.65 28.04
CA GLU A 444 -2.41 18.41 28.53
C GLU A 444 -1.54 17.58 29.51
N GLU A 445 -2.17 16.75 30.36
CA GLU A 445 -1.48 15.81 31.24
C GLU A 445 -0.73 14.72 30.46
N LEU A 446 -1.31 14.21 29.35
CA LEU A 446 -0.63 13.24 28.48
C LEU A 446 0.60 13.87 27.82
N ILE A 447 0.48 15.09 27.29
CA ILE A 447 1.60 15.84 26.70
C ILE A 447 2.72 16.02 27.73
N GLN A 448 2.40 16.48 28.94
CA GLN A 448 3.40 16.66 30.01
C GLN A 448 4.10 15.35 30.34
N LYS A 449 3.31 14.29 30.58
CA LYS A 449 3.80 12.99 31.04
C LYS A 449 4.67 12.29 29.98
N TYR A 450 4.21 12.25 28.74
CA TYR A 450 4.82 11.39 27.72
C TYR A 450 5.74 12.15 26.75
N LEU A 451 5.40 13.40 26.38
CA LEU A 451 6.19 14.14 25.40
C LEU A 451 7.27 15.05 26.01
N LEU A 452 7.09 15.51 27.27
CA LEU A 452 8.04 16.41 27.93
C LEU A 452 8.89 15.78 29.04
N ASP A 453 8.23 15.01 29.93
CA ASP A 453 8.89 14.50 31.14
C ASP A 453 9.41 13.06 30.97
N ASN A 454 9.09 12.41 29.85
CA ASN A 454 9.48 11.04 29.58
C ASN A 454 10.94 10.95 29.07
N PRO A 455 11.85 10.24 29.81
CA PRO A 455 13.21 10.04 29.34
C PRO A 455 13.35 8.91 28.32
N HIS A 456 12.30 8.07 28.14
CA HIS A 456 12.32 6.96 27.19
C HIS A 456 11.99 7.47 25.79
N GLY A 457 12.99 8.00 25.13
CA GLY A 457 12.89 8.56 23.80
C GLY A 457 14.25 8.71 23.13
N SER A 458 14.23 9.14 21.88
CA SER A 458 15.42 9.43 21.09
C SER A 458 15.24 10.70 20.26
N VAL A 459 16.34 11.40 20.02
CA VAL A 459 16.51 12.37 18.95
C VAL A 459 17.43 11.75 17.93
N LEU A 460 16.92 11.51 16.72
CA LEU A 460 17.67 10.90 15.64
C LEU A 460 17.90 11.91 14.53
N THR A 461 19.15 12.01 14.08
CA THR A 461 19.55 12.77 12.90
C THR A 461 20.00 11.80 11.83
N LEU A 462 19.26 11.70 10.73
CA LEU A 462 19.63 10.89 9.57
C LEU A 462 20.21 11.82 8.50
N VAL A 463 21.51 11.68 8.22
CA VAL A 463 22.25 12.58 7.32
C VAL A 463 22.47 11.95 5.95
N PRO A 464 22.30 12.71 4.86
CA PRO A 464 22.64 12.22 3.52
C PRO A 464 24.15 12.03 3.38
N SER A 465 24.58 10.97 2.69
CA SER A 465 26.00 10.67 2.47
C SER A 465 26.22 10.23 1.03
N ARG A 466 26.90 11.08 0.24
CA ARG A 466 27.28 10.78 -1.15
C ARG A 466 28.29 9.63 -1.19
N GLY A 467 28.17 8.79 -2.19
CA GLY A 467 29.06 7.64 -2.37
C GLY A 467 28.94 6.53 -1.34
N LEU A 468 28.05 6.64 -0.32
CA LEU A 468 27.87 5.61 0.70
C LEU A 468 27.41 4.28 0.09
N ALA A 469 26.49 4.32 -0.87
CA ALA A 469 26.03 3.11 -1.57
C ALA A 469 27.17 2.43 -2.33
N ALA A 470 27.98 3.20 -3.08
CA ALA A 470 29.13 2.69 -3.82
C ALA A 470 30.21 2.14 -2.87
N LYS A 471 30.45 2.81 -1.74
CA LYS A 471 31.39 2.35 -0.71
C LYS A 471 30.93 1.03 -0.08
N LYS A 472 29.65 0.89 0.27
CA LYS A 472 29.08 -0.35 0.80
C LYS A 472 29.13 -1.48 -0.24
N ALA A 473 28.75 -1.20 -1.48
CA ALA A 473 28.81 -2.17 -2.57
C ALA A 473 30.24 -2.66 -2.83
N LYS A 474 31.22 -1.75 -2.83
CA LYS A 474 32.63 -2.11 -3.00
C LYS A 474 33.17 -2.92 -1.83
N ALA A 475 32.80 -2.55 -0.60
CA ALA A 475 33.21 -3.31 0.59
C ALA A 475 32.66 -4.75 0.57
N LEU A 476 31.40 -4.94 0.12
CA LEU A 476 30.82 -6.25 -0.08
C LEU A 476 31.53 -7.04 -1.18
N GLU A 477 31.79 -6.42 -2.32
CA GLU A 477 32.55 -7.04 -3.44
C GLU A 477 33.93 -7.51 -2.98
N ASP A 478 34.66 -6.66 -2.26
CA ASP A 478 35.99 -6.99 -1.74
C ASP A 478 35.90 -8.13 -0.71
N LYS A 479 34.93 -8.10 0.22
CA LYS A 479 34.68 -9.20 1.20
C LYS A 479 34.44 -10.54 0.49
N LEU A 480 33.59 -10.53 -0.54
CA LEU A 480 33.27 -11.75 -1.29
C LEU A 480 34.44 -12.21 -2.17
N ALA A 481 35.20 -11.29 -2.77
CA ALA A 481 36.42 -11.61 -3.52
C ALA A 481 37.48 -12.22 -2.59
N ASP A 482 37.71 -11.65 -1.40
CA ASP A 482 38.65 -12.19 -0.42
C ASP A 482 38.23 -13.59 0.06
N TYR A 483 36.93 -13.80 0.31
CA TYR A 483 36.39 -15.09 0.64
C TYR A 483 36.62 -16.11 -0.47
N LEU A 484 36.30 -15.77 -1.72
CA LEU A 484 36.50 -16.66 -2.88
C LEU A 484 37.98 -16.97 -3.10
N ASN A 485 38.86 -15.99 -2.94
CA ASN A 485 40.31 -16.20 -3.05
C ASN A 485 40.88 -17.11 -1.98
N GLY A 486 40.24 -17.21 -0.82
CA GLY A 486 40.60 -18.12 0.28
C GLY A 486 40.19 -19.58 0.05
N LEU A 487 39.32 -19.85 -0.93
CA LEU A 487 38.82 -21.19 -1.23
C LEU A 487 39.77 -21.95 -2.17
N SER A 488 39.82 -23.26 -1.98
CA SER A 488 40.46 -24.18 -2.92
C SER A 488 39.67 -24.29 -4.24
N GLU A 489 40.31 -24.74 -5.31
CA GLU A 489 39.62 -24.92 -6.59
C GLU A 489 38.47 -25.97 -6.49
N GLU A 490 38.61 -26.96 -5.62
CA GLU A 490 37.56 -27.96 -5.34
C GLU A 490 36.33 -27.29 -4.68
N GLU A 491 36.53 -26.41 -3.68
CA GLU A 491 35.47 -25.66 -3.01
C GLU A 491 34.77 -24.68 -3.99
N LYS A 492 35.52 -23.99 -4.86
CA LYS A 492 34.93 -23.13 -5.89
C LYS A 492 34.09 -23.94 -6.86
N GLN A 493 34.56 -25.10 -7.34
CA GLN A 493 33.79 -25.98 -8.20
C GLN A 493 32.52 -26.49 -7.51
N GLN A 494 32.60 -26.80 -6.21
CA GLN A 494 31.43 -27.21 -5.43
C GLN A 494 30.41 -26.05 -5.33
N MET A 495 30.86 -24.81 -5.15
CA MET A 495 29.99 -23.63 -5.10
C MET A 495 29.30 -23.40 -6.45
N VAL A 496 30.04 -23.52 -7.58
CA VAL A 496 29.46 -23.50 -8.93
C VAL A 496 28.40 -24.60 -9.10
N GLN A 497 28.69 -25.81 -8.57
CA GLN A 497 27.70 -26.89 -8.63
C GLN A 497 26.46 -26.59 -7.81
N CYS A 498 26.61 -26.05 -6.59
CA CYS A 498 25.48 -25.63 -5.76
C CYS A 498 24.60 -24.57 -6.46
N THR A 499 25.21 -23.60 -7.19
CA THR A 499 24.47 -22.62 -7.99
C THR A 499 23.65 -23.32 -9.08
N LYS A 500 24.27 -24.23 -9.84
CA LYS A 500 23.60 -25.00 -10.90
C LYS A 500 22.49 -25.90 -10.37
N ASP A 501 22.71 -26.53 -9.21
CA ASP A 501 21.70 -27.40 -8.59
C ASP A 501 20.47 -26.59 -8.15
N LEU A 502 20.68 -25.37 -7.62
CA LEU A 502 19.59 -24.45 -7.28
C LEU A 502 18.83 -23.98 -8.54
N GLU A 503 19.57 -23.61 -9.60
CA GLU A 503 18.97 -23.25 -10.89
C GLU A 503 18.15 -24.42 -11.47
N ALA A 504 18.68 -25.63 -11.42
CA ALA A 504 17.98 -26.82 -11.88
C ALA A 504 16.72 -27.12 -11.03
N TYR A 505 16.77 -26.89 -9.71
CA TYR A 505 15.61 -26.96 -8.84
C TYR A 505 14.55 -25.92 -9.22
N GLN A 506 14.96 -24.68 -9.47
CA GLN A 506 14.08 -23.60 -9.89
C GLN A 506 13.44 -23.84 -11.27
N GLU A 507 14.18 -24.46 -12.20
CA GLU A 507 13.72 -24.73 -13.58
C GLU A 507 12.89 -26.01 -13.71
N ALA A 508 13.00 -26.95 -12.77
CA ALA A 508 12.28 -28.22 -12.85
C ALA A 508 10.75 -27.96 -12.91
N GLU A 509 10.07 -28.50 -13.92
CA GLU A 509 8.62 -28.43 -14.03
C GLU A 509 7.95 -29.18 -12.86
N GLU A 510 6.79 -28.67 -12.41
CA GLU A 510 5.97 -29.39 -11.44
C GLU A 510 5.42 -30.69 -12.04
N ASP A 511 5.34 -31.72 -11.22
CA ASP A 511 4.65 -32.95 -11.60
C ASP A 511 3.13 -32.66 -11.72
N PRO A 512 2.52 -32.81 -12.92
CA PRO A 512 1.10 -32.59 -13.11
C PRO A 512 0.20 -33.46 -12.20
N GLU A 513 0.67 -34.64 -11.80
CA GLU A 513 -0.06 -35.50 -10.87
C GLU A 513 0.03 -34.95 -9.43
N ALA A 514 1.19 -34.39 -9.03
CA ALA A 514 1.33 -33.73 -7.74
C ALA A 514 0.46 -32.46 -7.65
N ALA A 515 0.32 -31.69 -8.73
CA ALA A 515 -0.54 -30.51 -8.78
C ALA A 515 -2.04 -30.83 -8.52
N LYS A 516 -2.45 -32.07 -8.68
CA LYS A 516 -3.84 -32.50 -8.37
C LYS A 516 -4.14 -32.54 -6.87
N CYS A 517 -3.15 -32.50 -6.00
CA CYS A 517 -3.38 -32.44 -4.54
C CYS A 517 -4.03 -31.12 -4.13
N ILE A 518 -3.81 -30.01 -4.87
CA ILE A 518 -4.46 -28.73 -4.58
C ILE A 518 -5.95 -28.85 -4.85
N PRO A 519 -6.80 -28.65 -3.83
CA PRO A 519 -8.23 -28.65 -4.02
C PRO A 519 -8.65 -27.45 -4.86
N MET A 520 -9.56 -27.65 -5.79
CA MET A 520 -9.97 -26.62 -6.74
C MET A 520 -11.49 -26.64 -6.93
N LEU A 521 -12.06 -25.46 -7.12
CA LEU A 521 -13.44 -25.30 -7.54
C LEU A 521 -13.67 -25.77 -8.98
N LYS A 522 -14.94 -25.96 -9.35
CA LYS A 522 -15.34 -26.26 -10.73
C LYS A 522 -15.86 -24.99 -11.40
N ARG A 523 -15.88 -24.95 -12.74
CA ARG A 523 -16.46 -23.82 -13.49
C ARG A 523 -17.94 -23.57 -13.15
N GLU A 524 -18.68 -24.61 -12.76
CA GLU A 524 -20.09 -24.52 -12.35
C GLU A 524 -20.27 -23.82 -11.01
N ASP A 525 -19.24 -23.75 -10.17
CA ASP A 525 -19.27 -23.06 -8.88
C ASP A 525 -19.10 -21.54 -9.03
N ILE A 526 -18.75 -21.07 -10.25
CA ILE A 526 -18.54 -19.66 -10.56
C ILE A 526 -19.86 -19.02 -11.01
N ARG A 527 -20.17 -17.86 -10.45
CA ARG A 527 -21.30 -17.04 -10.88
C ARG A 527 -21.17 -16.66 -12.36
N ARG A 528 -22.22 -16.83 -13.15
CA ARG A 528 -22.20 -16.53 -14.59
C ARG A 528 -22.47 -15.08 -14.91
N GLU A 529 -23.25 -14.40 -14.09
CA GLU A 529 -23.65 -13.01 -14.29
C GLU A 529 -22.53 -12.04 -13.87
N ALA A 530 -22.27 -11.06 -14.70
CA ALA A 530 -21.42 -9.92 -14.35
C ALA A 530 -22.09 -9.02 -13.31
N ASP A 531 -21.30 -8.19 -12.61
CA ASP A 531 -21.82 -7.18 -11.72
C ASP A 531 -22.65 -6.14 -12.49
N LYS A 532 -23.68 -5.61 -11.84
CA LYS A 532 -24.52 -4.52 -12.37
C LYS A 532 -23.97 -3.17 -11.94
N PHE A 533 -24.29 -2.15 -12.72
CA PHE A 533 -24.04 -0.77 -12.37
C PHE A 533 -25.27 -0.11 -11.74
N TYR A 534 -25.03 0.84 -10.84
CA TYR A 534 -26.08 1.53 -10.08
C TYR A 534 -26.32 2.96 -10.64
N ASN A 535 -26.24 3.15 -11.97
CA ASN A 535 -26.38 4.47 -12.58
C ASN A 535 -27.85 4.82 -12.87
N GLU A 536 -28.39 5.85 -12.20
CA GLU A 536 -29.62 6.55 -12.57
C GLU A 536 -29.23 7.96 -13.01
N GLU A 537 -29.47 8.27 -14.29
CA GLU A 537 -29.18 9.59 -14.85
C GLU A 537 -30.31 10.55 -14.52
N LEU A 538 -30.00 11.64 -13.85
CA LEU A 538 -30.92 12.72 -13.52
C LEU A 538 -30.39 14.04 -14.05
N ASP A 539 -31.27 14.99 -14.29
CA ASP A 539 -30.92 16.36 -14.63
C ASP A 539 -31.13 17.30 -13.43
N VAL A 540 -30.12 18.07 -13.11
CA VAL A 540 -30.20 19.10 -12.07
C VAL A 540 -29.81 20.45 -12.70
N ASP A 541 -30.80 21.16 -13.22
CA ASP A 541 -30.65 22.46 -13.88
C ASP A 541 -29.60 22.42 -15.01
N GLY A 542 -29.68 21.39 -15.88
CA GLY A 542 -28.80 21.18 -17.03
C GLY A 542 -27.44 20.53 -16.69
N SER A 543 -27.21 20.13 -15.45
CA SER A 543 -26.03 19.33 -15.09
C SER A 543 -26.40 17.86 -14.98
N LEU A 544 -25.54 16.99 -15.52
CA LEU A 544 -25.63 15.55 -15.30
C LEU A 544 -25.51 15.23 -13.79
N PHE A 545 -26.47 14.49 -13.27
CA PHE A 545 -26.45 13.98 -11.90
C PHE A 545 -26.59 12.45 -11.94
N LEU A 546 -25.48 11.76 -11.74
CA LEU A 546 -25.46 10.30 -11.62
C LEU A 546 -25.77 9.92 -10.19
N TYR A 547 -26.93 9.28 -10.00
CA TYR A 547 -27.36 8.78 -8.71
C TYR A 547 -27.12 7.27 -8.62
N HIS A 548 -26.52 6.85 -7.50
CA HIS A 548 -26.26 5.44 -7.20
C HIS A 548 -27.01 5.04 -5.95
N ASP A 549 -28.15 4.35 -6.12
CA ASP A 549 -29.01 3.87 -5.03
C ASP A 549 -28.38 2.65 -4.35
N VAL A 550 -27.63 2.90 -3.32
CA VAL A 550 -26.89 1.88 -2.56
C VAL A 550 -27.10 2.13 -1.07
N PRO A 551 -27.40 1.09 -0.26
CA PRO A 551 -27.44 1.19 1.21
C PRO A 551 -26.08 1.65 1.77
N THR A 552 -26.07 2.81 2.46
CA THR A 552 -24.83 3.45 2.96
C THR A 552 -24.85 3.70 4.47
N ASN A 553 -25.86 3.19 5.17
CA ASN A 553 -26.05 3.41 6.61
C ASN A 553 -26.10 4.90 7.01
N GLY A 554 -26.73 5.75 6.16
CA GLY A 554 -26.90 7.18 6.44
C GLY A 554 -25.71 8.06 6.07
N ILE A 555 -24.70 7.55 5.35
CA ILE A 555 -23.57 8.30 4.80
C ILE A 555 -23.84 8.63 3.34
N GLY A 556 -23.74 9.91 2.97
CA GLY A 556 -23.74 10.36 1.58
C GLY A 556 -22.32 10.53 1.04
N TYR A 557 -22.02 9.91 -0.11
CA TYR A 557 -20.75 10.08 -0.82
C TYR A 557 -21.00 10.94 -2.06
N LEU A 558 -20.39 12.11 -2.11
CA LEU A 558 -20.56 13.11 -3.16
C LEU A 558 -19.26 13.33 -3.93
N ASP A 559 -19.35 13.31 -5.26
CA ASP A 559 -18.31 13.77 -6.18
C ASP A 559 -18.87 14.88 -7.06
N LEU A 560 -18.38 16.10 -6.89
CA LEU A 560 -18.60 17.21 -7.81
C LEU A 560 -17.49 17.20 -8.86
N MET A 561 -17.81 17.04 -10.11
CA MET A 561 -16.88 16.78 -11.21
C MET A 561 -16.96 17.91 -12.25
N PHE A 562 -15.93 18.74 -12.34
CA PHE A 562 -15.83 19.85 -13.30
C PHE A 562 -15.02 19.40 -14.52
N ASP A 563 -15.65 19.37 -15.69
CA ASP A 563 -15.05 18.92 -16.96
C ASP A 563 -13.86 19.82 -17.38
N LEU A 564 -12.75 19.19 -17.74
CA LEU A 564 -11.48 19.84 -18.11
C LEU A 564 -11.23 19.90 -19.62
N LYS A 565 -12.24 19.60 -20.45
CA LYS A 565 -12.08 19.55 -21.92
C LYS A 565 -11.64 20.90 -22.56
N SER A 566 -11.85 22.01 -21.86
CA SER A 566 -11.45 23.35 -22.31
C SER A 566 -10.01 23.70 -21.95
N LEU A 567 -9.34 22.89 -21.14
CA LEU A 567 -8.02 23.19 -20.59
C LEU A 567 -6.91 23.04 -21.65
N SER A 568 -6.01 24.00 -21.68
CA SER A 568 -4.78 23.91 -22.52
C SER A 568 -3.68 23.12 -21.81
N PRO A 569 -2.80 22.41 -22.57
CA PRO A 569 -1.75 21.57 -22.01
C PRO A 569 -0.76 22.28 -21.06
N ASP A 570 -0.46 23.55 -21.32
CA ASP A 570 0.42 24.38 -20.51
C ASP A 570 -0.13 24.66 -19.09
N LYS A 571 -1.45 24.57 -18.90
CA LYS A 571 -2.11 24.73 -17.60
C LYS A 571 -2.21 23.44 -16.80
N VAL A 572 -1.96 22.26 -17.40
CA VAL A 572 -2.10 20.97 -16.71
C VAL A 572 -1.16 20.86 -15.47
N PRO A 573 0.10 21.28 -15.50
CA PRO A 573 0.93 21.24 -14.29
C PRO A 573 0.40 22.16 -13.17
N TYR A 574 -0.14 23.33 -13.52
CA TYR A 574 -0.78 24.22 -12.54
C TYR A 574 -2.09 23.63 -11.98
N LEU A 575 -2.81 22.81 -12.74
CA LEU A 575 -3.96 22.04 -12.24
C LEU A 575 -3.50 21.04 -11.16
N GLY A 576 -2.36 20.36 -11.37
CA GLY A 576 -1.69 19.50 -10.37
C GLY A 576 -1.36 20.25 -9.08
N LEU A 577 -0.98 21.54 -9.18
CA LEU A 577 -0.78 22.40 -8.02
C LEU A 577 -2.11 22.83 -7.39
N LEU A 578 -3.13 23.24 -8.19
CA LEU A 578 -4.43 23.74 -7.70
C LEU A 578 -5.11 22.72 -6.77
N LYS A 579 -5.10 21.42 -7.13
CA LYS A 579 -5.67 20.36 -6.28
C LYS A 579 -5.01 20.27 -4.88
N SER A 580 -3.76 20.73 -4.76
CA SER A 580 -2.99 20.74 -3.51
C SER A 580 -3.13 22.04 -2.73
N VAL A 581 -3.65 23.10 -3.37
CA VAL A 581 -3.84 24.43 -2.79
C VAL A 581 -5.25 24.58 -2.22
N LEU A 582 -6.29 24.14 -2.95
CA LEU A 582 -7.68 24.27 -2.50
C LEU A 582 -7.95 23.43 -1.26
N GLY A 583 -8.49 24.07 -0.22
CA GLY A 583 -8.69 23.47 1.11
C GLY A 583 -7.48 23.62 2.06
N TYR A 584 -6.34 24.13 1.56
CA TYR A 584 -5.09 24.29 2.34
C TYR A 584 -4.59 25.75 2.42
N VAL A 585 -5.37 26.70 1.91
CA VAL A 585 -5.15 28.15 2.04
C VAL A 585 -6.27 28.79 2.84
N ASN A 586 -6.04 30.00 3.34
CA ASN A 586 -7.10 30.77 4.01
C ASN A 586 -8.27 31.04 3.06
N THR A 587 -9.45 31.20 3.64
CA THR A 587 -10.67 31.60 2.95
C THR A 587 -11.20 32.90 3.53
N ALA A 588 -12.30 33.42 3.04
CA ALA A 588 -12.85 34.66 3.54
C ALA A 588 -13.25 34.64 5.03
N HIS A 589 -13.63 33.45 5.54
CA HIS A 589 -14.18 33.31 6.90
C HIS A 589 -13.34 32.42 7.84
N TYR A 590 -12.36 31.67 7.30
CA TYR A 590 -11.57 30.71 8.04
C TYR A 590 -10.10 30.81 7.66
N THR A 591 -9.22 30.71 8.63
CA THR A 591 -7.84 30.26 8.36
C THR A 591 -7.88 28.82 7.87
N TYR A 592 -6.86 28.38 7.14
CA TYR A 592 -6.80 26.99 6.64
C TYR A 592 -6.84 25.94 7.76
N GLY A 593 -6.32 26.26 8.95
CA GLY A 593 -6.42 25.39 10.12
C GLY A 593 -7.86 25.29 10.67
N GLU A 594 -8.53 26.45 10.83
CA GLU A 594 -9.93 26.50 11.27
C GLU A 594 -10.85 25.81 10.27
N LEU A 595 -10.61 25.99 8.95
CA LEU A 595 -11.35 25.32 7.88
C LEU A 595 -11.24 23.81 7.98
N SER A 596 -10.02 23.30 8.15
CA SER A 596 -9.76 21.87 8.31
C SER A 596 -10.46 21.31 9.55
N ASN A 597 -10.38 21.99 10.68
CA ASN A 597 -11.03 21.57 11.91
C ASN A 597 -12.56 21.57 11.77
N GLU A 598 -13.15 22.58 11.09
CA GLU A 598 -14.60 22.61 10.84
C GLU A 598 -15.05 21.45 9.96
N ILE A 599 -14.32 21.16 8.87
CA ILE A 599 -14.60 20.04 7.96
C ILE A 599 -14.57 18.72 8.72
N ASN A 600 -13.51 18.45 9.47
CA ASN A 600 -13.31 17.17 10.15
C ASN A 600 -14.21 17.00 11.40
N ALA A 601 -14.64 18.10 12.02
CA ALA A 601 -15.60 18.05 13.12
C ALA A 601 -17.03 17.72 12.65
N GLU A 602 -17.37 18.03 11.41
CA GLU A 602 -18.76 18.00 10.94
C GLU A 602 -19.00 16.99 9.80
N THR A 603 -17.96 16.55 9.13
CA THR A 603 -18.02 15.67 7.95
C THR A 603 -17.00 14.53 8.03
N GLY A 604 -17.07 13.60 7.08
CA GLY A 604 -16.04 12.59 6.88
C GLY A 604 -14.86 13.07 6.02
N GLY A 605 -14.78 14.39 5.74
CA GLY A 605 -13.72 15.01 4.94
C GLY A 605 -14.22 15.57 3.60
N ILE A 606 -13.49 16.58 3.10
CA ILE A 606 -13.65 17.17 1.77
C ILE A 606 -12.28 17.21 1.13
N VAL A 607 -12.14 16.69 -0.10
CA VAL A 607 -10.85 16.57 -0.80
C VAL A 607 -11.01 17.05 -2.25
N CYS A 608 -10.05 17.86 -2.71
CA CYS A 608 -9.92 18.22 -4.12
C CYS A 608 -8.96 17.25 -4.83
N GLY A 609 -9.27 16.89 -6.08
CA GLY A 609 -8.48 15.96 -6.86
C GLY A 609 -8.75 16.06 -8.34
N VAL A 610 -8.11 15.20 -9.15
CA VAL A 610 -8.39 15.09 -10.58
C VAL A 610 -8.65 13.63 -10.90
N GLU A 611 -9.72 13.36 -11.64
CA GLU A 611 -10.07 12.04 -12.15
C GLU A 611 -9.94 12.02 -13.67
N VAL A 612 -9.37 10.93 -14.19
CA VAL A 612 -9.16 10.75 -15.64
C VAL A 612 -9.71 9.38 -16.02
N PHE A 613 -10.57 9.36 -17.03
CA PHE A 613 -11.24 8.18 -17.54
C PHE A 613 -10.85 7.97 -18.99
N ASP A 614 -10.25 6.82 -19.32
CA ASP A 614 -10.05 6.41 -20.70
C ASP A 614 -11.38 6.00 -21.36
N ARG A 615 -11.40 5.95 -22.68
CA ARG A 615 -12.59 5.59 -23.43
C ARG A 615 -12.49 4.17 -23.97
N ALA A 616 -13.47 3.32 -23.63
CA ALA A 616 -13.53 1.94 -24.17
C ALA A 616 -13.74 1.89 -25.69
N ASP A 617 -14.33 2.92 -26.29
CA ASP A 617 -14.63 3.03 -27.72
C ASP A 617 -13.59 3.83 -28.53
N SER A 618 -12.58 4.43 -27.87
CA SER A 618 -11.53 5.22 -28.50
C SER A 618 -10.13 4.84 -28.00
N VAL A 619 -9.09 5.21 -28.74
CA VAL A 619 -7.69 4.91 -28.41
C VAL A 619 -6.96 6.10 -27.80
N ASP A 620 -7.33 7.32 -28.19
CA ASP A 620 -6.66 8.56 -27.78
C ASP A 620 -7.56 9.52 -27.01
N GLU A 621 -8.88 9.24 -26.97
CA GLU A 621 -9.81 10.08 -26.24
C GLU A 621 -9.89 9.67 -24.77
N TYR A 622 -9.93 10.66 -23.90
CA TYR A 622 -10.14 10.52 -22.48
C TYR A 622 -11.03 11.64 -21.95
N ARG A 623 -11.59 11.45 -20.76
CA ARG A 623 -12.28 12.51 -20.03
C ARG A 623 -11.53 12.81 -18.75
N ALA A 624 -11.29 14.07 -18.47
CA ALA A 624 -10.66 14.52 -17.24
C ALA A 624 -11.56 15.49 -16.49
N PHE A 625 -11.59 15.37 -15.18
CA PHE A 625 -12.43 16.20 -14.32
C PHE A 625 -11.61 16.68 -13.11
N PHE A 626 -11.76 17.97 -12.79
CA PHE A 626 -11.39 18.44 -11.45
C PHE A 626 -12.50 18.06 -10.49
N GLY A 627 -12.18 17.25 -9.49
CA GLY A 627 -13.13 16.67 -8.55
C GLY A 627 -13.09 17.33 -7.17
N VAL A 628 -14.26 17.54 -6.58
CA VAL A 628 -14.40 17.85 -5.14
C VAL A 628 -15.22 16.74 -4.53
N LYS A 629 -14.56 15.90 -3.74
CA LYS A 629 -15.17 14.75 -3.07
C LYS A 629 -15.48 15.07 -1.63
N GLY A 630 -16.64 14.67 -1.18
CA GLY A 630 -17.05 14.79 0.21
C GLY A 630 -17.85 13.60 0.68
N LYS A 631 -17.73 13.26 1.95
CA LYS A 631 -18.58 12.27 2.60
C LYS A 631 -19.14 12.82 3.91
N VAL A 632 -20.40 12.52 4.17
CA VAL A 632 -21.11 13.17 5.28
C VAL A 632 -22.31 12.33 5.74
N MET A 633 -22.60 12.37 7.04
CA MET A 633 -23.90 11.89 7.55
C MET A 633 -25.03 12.78 6.99
N TYR A 634 -26.16 12.20 6.54
CA TYR A 634 -27.26 12.93 5.89
C TYR A 634 -27.68 14.21 6.63
N PRO A 635 -27.83 14.25 7.97
CA PRO A 635 -28.22 15.47 8.69
C PRO A 635 -27.24 16.64 8.59
N LYS A 636 -25.99 16.37 8.15
CA LYS A 636 -24.91 17.35 8.03
C LYS A 636 -24.62 17.79 6.57
N THR A 637 -25.46 17.39 5.60
CA THR A 637 -25.27 17.68 4.17
C THR A 637 -25.14 19.19 3.89
N ASP A 638 -25.91 20.03 4.56
CA ASP A 638 -25.86 21.48 4.42
C ASP A 638 -24.52 22.07 4.89
N VAL A 639 -23.95 21.51 5.95
CA VAL A 639 -22.62 21.92 6.46
C VAL A 639 -21.54 21.57 5.44
N MET A 640 -21.55 20.36 4.88
CA MET A 640 -20.60 19.95 3.83
C MET A 640 -20.64 20.92 2.64
N PHE A 641 -21.83 21.25 2.13
CA PHE A 641 -21.95 22.20 1.01
C PHE A 641 -21.56 23.63 1.38
N ARG A 642 -21.73 24.04 2.64
CA ARG A 642 -21.22 25.33 3.12
C ARG A 642 -19.70 25.38 3.02
N MET A 643 -19.01 24.32 3.47
CA MET A 643 -17.56 24.22 3.39
C MET A 643 -17.06 24.11 1.95
N ILE A 644 -17.73 23.36 1.10
CA ILE A 644 -17.41 23.29 -0.34
C ILE A 644 -17.50 24.68 -0.99
N ARG A 645 -18.58 25.45 -0.75
CA ARG A 645 -18.71 26.82 -1.26
C ARG A 645 -17.60 27.73 -0.72
N GLU A 646 -17.23 27.58 0.53
CA GLU A 646 -16.12 28.35 1.14
C GLU A 646 -14.81 28.06 0.39
N ILE A 647 -14.47 26.79 0.16
CA ILE A 647 -13.27 26.38 -0.57
C ILE A 647 -13.28 26.90 -2.01
N LEU A 648 -14.38 26.70 -2.75
CA LEU A 648 -14.41 26.98 -4.20
C LEU A 648 -14.48 28.48 -4.52
N ASN A 649 -15.16 29.28 -3.68
CA ASN A 649 -15.47 30.66 -4.00
C ASN A 649 -14.58 31.68 -3.28
N THR A 650 -13.95 31.29 -2.17
CA THR A 650 -13.28 32.29 -1.30
C THR A 650 -11.85 31.92 -0.90
N SER A 651 -11.27 30.86 -1.45
CA SER A 651 -9.87 30.49 -1.22
C SER A 651 -8.92 31.60 -1.65
N ASP A 652 -8.04 32.04 -0.74
CA ASP A 652 -7.04 33.06 -1.03
C ASP A 652 -5.75 32.45 -1.56
N VAL A 653 -5.60 32.45 -2.87
CA VAL A 653 -4.39 31.97 -3.54
C VAL A 653 -3.32 33.06 -3.71
N THR A 654 -3.41 34.18 -2.97
CA THR A 654 -2.47 35.30 -3.06
C THR A 654 -1.44 35.33 -1.92
N ASP A 655 -1.59 34.50 -0.89
CA ASP A 655 -0.63 34.35 0.19
C ASP A 655 0.62 33.61 -0.32
N THR A 656 1.60 34.39 -0.75
CA THR A 656 2.86 33.87 -1.37
C THR A 656 3.66 33.01 -0.41
N ARG A 657 3.66 33.32 0.87
CA ARG A 657 4.34 32.50 1.88
C ARG A 657 3.69 31.12 1.95
N ARG A 658 2.37 31.07 2.07
CA ARG A 658 1.63 29.82 2.14
C ARG A 658 1.72 28.99 0.86
N LEU A 659 1.71 29.64 -0.31
CA LEU A 659 1.92 28.97 -1.59
C LEU A 659 3.30 28.32 -1.67
N HIS A 660 4.35 28.99 -1.24
CA HIS A 660 5.71 28.42 -1.22
C HIS A 660 5.81 27.22 -0.28
N GLU A 661 5.24 27.30 0.93
CA GLU A 661 5.16 26.16 1.86
C GLU A 661 4.46 24.94 1.19
N ILE A 662 3.34 25.16 0.47
CA ILE A 662 2.62 24.11 -0.23
C ILE A 662 3.48 23.52 -1.35
N ILE A 663 4.13 24.34 -2.18
CA ILE A 663 4.98 23.91 -3.30
C ILE A 663 6.14 23.07 -2.78
N SER A 664 6.86 23.52 -1.75
CA SER A 664 7.99 22.80 -1.15
C SER A 664 7.54 21.44 -0.57
N ARG A 665 6.38 21.40 0.11
CA ARG A 665 5.78 20.15 0.60
C ARG A 665 5.38 19.22 -0.55
N VAL A 666 4.75 19.72 -1.60
CA VAL A 666 4.36 18.93 -2.79
C VAL A 666 5.59 18.35 -3.47
N LYS A 667 6.67 19.13 -3.61
CA LYS A 667 7.96 18.66 -4.14
C LYS A 667 8.51 17.52 -3.29
N SER A 668 8.62 17.69 -1.98
CA SER A 668 9.14 16.67 -1.06
C SER A 668 8.36 15.35 -1.13
N ARG A 669 7.03 15.43 -1.14
CA ARG A 669 6.16 14.24 -1.26
C ARG A 669 6.25 13.58 -2.62
N ALA A 670 6.36 14.36 -3.69
CA ALA A 670 6.55 13.83 -5.04
C ALA A 670 7.88 13.07 -5.13
N GLN A 671 8.97 13.59 -4.57
CA GLN A 671 10.27 12.91 -4.50
C GLN A 671 10.15 11.52 -3.85
N SER A 672 9.54 11.43 -2.66
CA SER A 672 9.33 10.15 -1.98
C SER A 672 8.48 9.20 -2.82
N SER A 673 7.37 9.69 -3.38
CA SER A 673 6.44 8.86 -4.16
C SER A 673 7.07 8.31 -5.45
N LEU A 674 7.84 9.11 -6.17
CA LEU A 674 8.50 8.69 -7.41
C LEU A 674 9.51 7.55 -7.18
N VAL A 675 10.17 7.53 -6.03
CA VAL A 675 11.13 6.49 -5.66
C VAL A 675 10.42 5.27 -5.08
N SER A 676 9.54 5.44 -4.08
CA SER A 676 8.86 4.33 -3.41
C SER A 676 7.91 3.57 -4.35
N ALA A 677 7.23 4.28 -5.26
CA ALA A 677 6.38 3.70 -6.31
C ALA A 677 7.06 3.68 -7.68
N GLY A 678 8.36 3.40 -7.74
CA GLY A 678 9.17 3.46 -8.95
C GLY A 678 8.62 2.67 -10.15
N HIS A 679 7.94 1.55 -9.89
CA HIS A 679 7.25 0.76 -10.92
C HIS A 679 6.10 1.54 -11.58
N SER A 680 5.23 2.16 -10.80
CA SER A 680 4.13 2.98 -11.32
C SER A 680 4.65 4.24 -12.03
N THR A 681 5.71 4.84 -11.48
CA THR A 681 6.43 5.97 -12.08
C THR A 681 6.98 5.62 -13.45
N ALA A 682 7.67 4.48 -13.58
CA ALA A 682 8.22 4.02 -14.85
C ALA A 682 7.13 3.66 -15.88
N VAL A 683 6.05 2.99 -15.46
CA VAL A 683 4.91 2.67 -16.33
C VAL A 683 4.24 3.93 -16.85
N LEU A 684 3.90 4.89 -15.96
CA LEU A 684 3.26 6.14 -16.37
C LEU A 684 4.12 6.92 -17.36
N ARG A 685 5.44 6.99 -17.09
CA ARG A 685 6.37 7.68 -17.98
C ARG A 685 6.48 6.99 -19.32
N ALA A 686 6.64 5.66 -19.39
CA ALA A 686 6.67 4.91 -20.64
C ALA A 686 5.36 5.08 -21.44
N ALA A 687 4.20 4.95 -20.78
CA ALA A 687 2.89 5.14 -21.44
C ALA A 687 2.69 6.57 -21.98
N SER A 688 3.29 7.58 -21.33
CA SER A 688 3.15 8.99 -21.74
C SER A 688 3.79 9.30 -23.11
N TYR A 689 4.66 8.42 -23.60
CA TYR A 689 5.27 8.59 -24.93
C TYR A 689 4.27 8.34 -26.06
N GLY A 690 3.26 7.52 -25.84
CA GLY A 690 2.28 7.16 -26.87
C GLY A 690 0.84 7.52 -26.52
N SER A 691 0.48 7.74 -25.27
CA SER A 691 -0.89 7.99 -24.81
C SER A 691 -1.09 9.44 -24.36
N PRO A 692 -2.01 10.21 -25.01
CA PRO A 692 -2.35 11.55 -24.57
C PRO A 692 -2.90 11.60 -23.13
N MET A 693 -3.63 10.56 -22.69
CA MET A 693 -4.11 10.43 -21.31
C MET A 693 -2.94 10.26 -20.34
N ALA A 694 -2.01 9.37 -20.62
CA ALA A 694 -0.85 9.17 -19.78
C ALA A 694 0.07 10.40 -19.77
N ALA A 695 0.21 11.12 -20.88
CA ALA A 695 0.93 12.40 -20.93
C ALA A 695 0.26 13.47 -20.05
N PHE A 696 -1.08 13.53 -20.02
CA PHE A 696 -1.82 14.39 -19.11
C PHE A 696 -1.54 14.01 -17.64
N GLN A 697 -1.60 12.73 -17.31
CA GLN A 697 -1.35 12.23 -15.95
C GLN A 697 0.11 12.47 -15.52
N ASP A 698 1.10 12.27 -16.39
CA ASP A 698 2.51 12.54 -16.11
C ASP A 698 2.75 14.04 -15.87
N ALA A 699 2.13 14.92 -16.67
CA ALA A 699 2.21 16.36 -16.48
C ALA A 699 1.51 16.88 -15.22
N MET A 700 0.59 16.09 -14.61
CA MET A 700 -0.17 16.46 -13.43
C MET A 700 0.36 15.82 -12.14
N ALA A 701 1.02 14.66 -12.21
CA ALA A 701 1.39 13.88 -11.03
C ALA A 701 2.63 12.98 -11.19
N GLY A 702 3.21 12.86 -12.41
CA GLY A 702 4.37 12.01 -12.67
C GLY A 702 5.70 12.77 -12.66
N ILE A 703 6.68 12.26 -13.42
CA ILE A 703 8.03 12.84 -13.51
C ILE A 703 7.99 14.25 -14.09
N ALA A 704 7.20 14.48 -15.15
CA ALA A 704 7.08 15.82 -15.75
C ALA A 704 6.50 16.84 -14.75
N TYR A 705 5.54 16.42 -13.94
CA TYR A 705 5.00 17.27 -12.87
C TYR A 705 6.05 17.58 -11.79
N TYR A 706 6.81 16.58 -11.36
CA TYR A 706 7.87 16.78 -10.38
C TYR A 706 8.91 17.81 -10.89
N GLN A 707 9.37 17.65 -12.12
CA GLN A 707 10.32 18.58 -12.75
C GLN A 707 9.76 20.02 -12.83
N PHE A 708 8.46 20.15 -13.10
CA PHE A 708 7.78 21.45 -13.08
C PHE A 708 7.74 22.05 -11.66
N ILE A 709 7.36 21.27 -10.65
CA ILE A 709 7.28 21.73 -9.24
C ILE A 709 8.67 22.07 -8.68
N GLU A 710 9.70 21.26 -9.00
CA GLU A 710 11.09 21.54 -8.62
C GLU A 710 11.57 22.89 -9.16
N LYS A 711 11.25 23.16 -10.44
CA LYS A 711 11.57 24.46 -11.04
C LYS A 711 10.77 25.60 -10.41
N LEU A 712 9.50 25.42 -10.11
CA LEU A 712 8.69 26.42 -9.42
C LEU A 712 9.21 26.72 -8.02
N ASP A 713 9.62 25.71 -7.27
CA ASP A 713 10.20 25.88 -5.92
C ASP A 713 11.50 26.70 -5.99
N LYS A 714 12.38 26.37 -6.93
CA LYS A 714 13.67 27.04 -7.11
C LYS A 714 13.52 28.50 -7.59
N GLU A 715 12.58 28.76 -8.49
CA GLU A 715 12.34 30.07 -9.11
C GLU A 715 11.14 30.81 -8.47
N PHE A 716 10.73 30.44 -7.24
CA PHE A 716 9.47 30.90 -6.66
C PHE A 716 9.35 32.41 -6.60
N GLU A 717 10.37 33.10 -6.08
CA GLU A 717 10.34 34.58 -5.90
C GLU A 717 10.17 35.31 -7.25
N GLU A 718 10.68 34.75 -8.32
CA GLU A 718 10.61 35.33 -9.65
C GLU A 718 9.27 35.03 -10.35
N ARG A 719 8.62 33.91 -9.99
CA ARG A 719 7.42 33.38 -10.67
C ARG A 719 6.14 33.42 -9.83
N LYS A 720 6.18 33.92 -8.62
CA LYS A 720 5.02 33.92 -7.69
C LYS A 720 3.79 34.60 -8.30
N ASP A 721 3.94 35.72 -9.03
CA ASP A 721 2.84 36.41 -9.67
C ASP A 721 2.23 35.60 -10.82
N GLU A 722 3.06 34.93 -11.63
CA GLU A 722 2.64 33.99 -12.67
C GLU A 722 1.88 32.80 -12.06
N ILE A 723 2.34 32.24 -10.93
CA ILE A 723 1.67 31.14 -10.23
C ILE A 723 0.28 31.57 -9.77
N ILE A 724 0.16 32.73 -9.14
CA ILE A 724 -1.10 33.28 -8.66
C ILE A 724 -2.09 33.53 -9.81
N GLU A 725 -1.60 34.08 -10.92
CA GLU A 725 -2.43 34.36 -12.11
C GLU A 725 -2.97 33.06 -12.72
N ASN A 726 -2.11 32.03 -12.87
CA ASN A 726 -2.53 30.73 -13.39
C ASN A 726 -3.54 30.03 -12.48
N LEU A 727 -3.33 30.04 -11.15
CA LEU A 727 -4.28 29.46 -10.22
C LEU A 727 -5.64 30.17 -10.27
N LYS A 728 -5.68 31.50 -10.28
CA LYS A 728 -6.92 32.29 -10.43
C LYS A 728 -7.62 32.02 -11.76
N SER A 729 -6.85 31.99 -12.86
CA SER A 729 -7.37 31.68 -14.19
C SER A 729 -8.00 30.30 -14.23
N LEU A 730 -7.32 29.27 -13.67
CA LEU A 730 -7.87 27.92 -13.58
C LEU A 730 -9.15 27.84 -12.76
N MET A 731 -9.21 28.47 -11.59
CA MET A 731 -10.44 28.51 -10.79
C MET A 731 -11.60 29.11 -11.57
N THR A 732 -11.37 30.20 -12.30
CA THR A 732 -12.40 30.86 -13.13
C THR A 732 -12.83 30.01 -14.32
N GLU A 733 -11.88 29.32 -14.99
CA GLU A 733 -12.14 28.50 -16.17
C GLU A 733 -12.84 27.18 -15.82
N ILE A 734 -12.50 26.56 -14.70
CA ILE A 734 -12.96 25.23 -14.31
C ILE A 734 -14.26 25.28 -13.51
N LEU A 735 -14.33 26.14 -12.47
CA LEU A 735 -15.42 26.14 -11.49
C LEU A 735 -16.66 26.86 -12.00
N ARG A 736 -17.28 26.27 -13.00
CA ARG A 736 -18.43 26.84 -13.77
C ARG A 736 -19.61 25.90 -13.76
N PRO A 737 -20.86 26.43 -13.79
CA PRO A 737 -22.09 25.62 -13.82
C PRO A 737 -22.16 24.63 -14.98
N GLU A 738 -21.70 25.04 -16.18
CA GLU A 738 -21.73 24.22 -17.40
C GLU A 738 -20.70 23.09 -17.42
N ASN A 739 -19.64 23.19 -16.60
CA ASN A 739 -18.63 22.13 -16.47
C ASN A 739 -19.04 21.09 -15.43
N LEU A 740 -20.04 21.37 -14.57
CA LEU A 740 -20.39 20.53 -13.43
C LEU A 740 -21.22 19.32 -13.84
N SER A 741 -20.70 18.15 -13.53
CA SER A 741 -21.41 16.88 -13.37
C SER A 741 -21.31 16.43 -11.91
N VAL A 742 -22.26 15.63 -11.46
CA VAL A 742 -22.33 15.16 -10.07
C VAL A 742 -22.45 13.64 -10.06
N SER A 743 -21.70 12.96 -9.20
CA SER A 743 -21.92 11.56 -8.84
C SER A 743 -22.27 11.50 -7.37
N TYR A 744 -23.36 10.83 -7.03
CA TYR A 744 -23.84 10.72 -5.66
C TYR A 744 -24.25 9.29 -5.31
N THR A 745 -23.63 8.72 -4.28
CA THR A 745 -23.98 7.42 -3.72
C THR A 745 -24.64 7.60 -2.35
N GLY A 746 -25.84 7.04 -2.19
CA GLY A 746 -26.62 7.14 -0.97
C GLY A 746 -28.03 6.57 -1.12
N GLU A 747 -28.76 6.46 -0.01
CA GLU A 747 -30.16 6.02 -0.02
C GLU A 747 -31.07 7.12 -0.59
N ARG A 748 -32.20 6.69 -1.18
CA ARG A 748 -33.19 7.54 -1.87
C ARG A 748 -33.70 8.71 -1.03
N GLU A 749 -33.81 8.53 0.28
CA GLU A 749 -34.32 9.56 1.22
C GLU A 749 -33.44 10.81 1.27
N SER A 750 -32.15 10.70 0.97
CA SER A 750 -31.19 11.80 0.99
C SER A 750 -31.10 12.57 -0.33
N LEU A 751 -31.64 12.01 -1.44
CA LEU A 751 -31.45 12.49 -2.80
C LEU A 751 -31.98 13.92 -3.02
N GLU A 752 -33.20 14.21 -2.54
CA GLU A 752 -33.82 15.54 -2.73
C GLU A 752 -33.00 16.65 -2.06
N THR A 753 -32.52 16.38 -0.85
CA THR A 753 -31.64 17.30 -0.09
C THR A 753 -30.34 17.56 -0.87
N MET A 754 -29.74 16.51 -1.42
CA MET A 754 -28.50 16.61 -2.19
C MET A 754 -28.69 17.42 -3.46
N GLN A 755 -29.72 17.14 -4.25
CA GLN A 755 -30.06 17.91 -5.46
C GLN A 755 -30.32 19.38 -5.16
N LYS A 756 -31.03 19.71 -4.07
CA LYS A 756 -31.25 21.09 -3.64
C LYS A 756 -29.91 21.80 -3.36
N GLN A 757 -29.00 21.16 -2.64
CA GLN A 757 -27.70 21.76 -2.35
C GLN A 757 -26.84 21.96 -3.59
N VAL A 758 -26.92 21.06 -4.57
CA VAL A 758 -26.23 21.22 -5.87
C VAL A 758 -26.79 22.43 -6.63
N ARG A 759 -28.13 22.63 -6.67
CA ARG A 759 -28.75 23.82 -7.28
C ARG A 759 -28.25 25.12 -6.64
N GLU A 760 -28.17 25.17 -5.32
CA GLU A 760 -27.66 26.36 -4.60
C GLU A 760 -26.14 26.56 -4.86
N LEU A 761 -25.35 25.51 -4.96
CA LEU A 761 -23.93 25.60 -5.32
C LEU A 761 -23.74 26.19 -6.70
N LYS A 762 -24.49 25.73 -7.70
CA LYS A 762 -24.43 26.25 -9.10
C LYS A 762 -24.60 27.75 -9.22
N LYS A 763 -25.43 28.36 -8.37
CA LYS A 763 -25.65 29.81 -8.34
C LYS A 763 -24.44 30.61 -7.88
N THR A 764 -23.51 29.95 -7.14
CA THR A 764 -22.32 30.59 -6.57
C THR A 764 -21.06 30.39 -7.40
N LEU A 765 -21.10 29.51 -8.41
CA LEU A 765 -19.99 29.29 -9.32
C LEU A 765 -19.84 30.44 -10.31
N HIS A 766 -18.71 30.53 -10.99
CA HIS A 766 -18.40 31.57 -11.95
C HIS A 766 -19.35 31.51 -13.18
N GLN A 767 -20.09 32.61 -13.46
CA GLN A 767 -21.14 32.65 -14.46
C GLN A 767 -20.71 33.30 -15.79
N GLU A 768 -19.65 34.12 -15.78
CA GLU A 768 -19.22 34.85 -16.96
C GLU A 768 -18.50 33.93 -17.95
N ALA A 769 -18.72 34.16 -19.27
CA ALA A 769 -18.07 33.40 -20.32
C ALA A 769 -16.55 33.62 -20.28
N VAL A 770 -15.79 32.54 -20.43
CA VAL A 770 -14.30 32.55 -20.46
C VAL A 770 -13.85 32.07 -21.83
N GLU A 771 -12.92 32.80 -22.45
CA GLU A 771 -12.23 32.30 -23.66
C GLU A 771 -11.33 31.15 -23.28
N THR A 772 -11.45 30.03 -23.97
CA THR A 772 -10.63 28.84 -23.78
C THR A 772 -9.90 28.45 -25.06
N SER A 773 -8.76 27.85 -24.93
CA SER A 773 -7.93 27.39 -26.04
C SER A 773 -7.56 25.92 -25.89
N PRO A 774 -8.55 25.02 -26.00
CA PRO A 774 -8.30 23.60 -25.82
C PRO A 774 -7.35 23.08 -26.88
N ALA A 775 -6.40 22.25 -26.45
CA ALA A 775 -5.49 21.53 -27.34
C ALA A 775 -5.24 20.12 -26.77
N PRO A 776 -5.01 19.12 -27.62
CA PRO A 776 -4.65 17.79 -27.14
C PRO A 776 -3.24 17.79 -26.52
N MET A 777 -3.03 16.90 -25.55
CA MET A 777 -1.68 16.60 -25.07
C MET A 777 -0.82 16.03 -26.20
N THR A 778 0.43 16.46 -26.27
CA THR A 778 1.39 15.95 -27.24
C THR A 778 2.18 14.81 -26.66
N CYS A 779 2.39 13.74 -27.43
CA CYS A 779 3.19 12.59 -27.07
C CYS A 779 4.50 12.60 -27.87
N GLU A 780 5.59 12.24 -27.19
CA GLU A 780 6.92 12.16 -27.80
C GLU A 780 7.65 10.94 -27.22
N LYS A 781 8.07 10.02 -28.07
CA LYS A 781 8.84 8.85 -27.67
C LYS A 781 10.27 9.27 -27.27
N LYS A 782 10.63 9.04 -26.00
CA LYS A 782 11.93 9.45 -25.45
C LYS A 782 12.78 8.30 -25.00
N ASN A 783 12.16 7.23 -24.45
CA ASN A 783 12.88 6.08 -23.88
C ASN A 783 13.94 6.53 -22.87
N GLU A 784 13.53 6.82 -21.66
CA GLU A 784 14.36 7.46 -20.64
C GLU A 784 14.79 6.50 -19.53
N GLY A 785 16.04 6.66 -19.07
CA GLY A 785 16.56 6.02 -17.86
C GLY A 785 16.75 7.04 -16.75
N PHE A 786 16.00 6.88 -15.64
CA PHE A 786 16.09 7.76 -14.47
C PHE A 786 16.90 7.09 -13.37
N MET A 787 18.00 7.75 -12.98
CA MET A 787 18.98 7.26 -12.02
C MET A 787 18.60 7.65 -10.59
N THR A 788 18.75 6.70 -9.66
CA THR A 788 18.55 6.90 -8.22
C THR A 788 19.73 6.32 -7.44
N SER A 789 19.82 6.64 -6.14
CA SER A 789 20.76 6.02 -5.20
C SER A 789 20.40 4.58 -4.83
N GLY A 790 19.20 4.11 -5.21
CA GLY A 790 18.72 2.76 -4.94
C GLY A 790 19.56 1.67 -5.59
N GLN A 791 19.43 0.45 -5.07
CA GLN A 791 20.18 -0.73 -5.58
C GLN A 791 19.36 -1.62 -6.52
N VAL A 792 18.08 -1.29 -6.74
CA VAL A 792 17.13 -2.06 -7.53
C VAL A 792 16.61 -1.25 -8.72
N GLN A 793 15.99 -1.94 -9.67
CA GLN A 793 15.40 -1.36 -10.87
C GLN A 793 13.88 -1.54 -10.87
N TYR A 794 13.21 -0.62 -11.56
CA TYR A 794 11.81 -0.69 -11.96
C TYR A 794 11.79 -0.49 -13.48
N ALA A 795 11.90 -1.59 -14.22
CA ALA A 795 11.94 -1.57 -15.67
C ALA A 795 10.53 -1.72 -16.24
N ALA A 796 10.08 -0.75 -17.03
CA ALA A 796 8.75 -0.73 -17.62
C ALA A 796 8.82 -0.66 -19.16
N GLN A 797 7.86 -1.35 -19.81
CA GLN A 797 7.58 -1.25 -21.23
C GLN A 797 6.08 -1.08 -21.44
N ALA A 798 5.68 -0.07 -22.22
CA ALA A 798 4.29 0.23 -22.56
C ALA A 798 4.03 0.07 -24.06
N GLY A 799 2.76 0.08 -24.44
CA GLY A 799 2.31 0.10 -25.84
C GLY A 799 0.78 0.00 -25.93
N ASN A 800 0.25 0.05 -27.16
CA ASN A 800 -1.19 0.04 -27.40
C ASN A 800 -1.56 -0.86 -28.59
N PHE A 801 -2.19 -2.01 -28.30
CA PHE A 801 -2.59 -2.98 -29.34
C PHE A 801 -3.73 -2.46 -30.24
N ARG A 802 -4.62 -1.60 -29.75
CA ARG A 802 -5.72 -1.07 -30.58
C ARG A 802 -5.23 -0.12 -31.65
N LYS A 803 -4.15 0.62 -31.41
CA LYS A 803 -3.47 1.45 -32.46
C LYS A 803 -2.93 0.62 -33.63
N LYS A 804 -2.72 -0.66 -33.40
CA LYS A 804 -2.29 -1.65 -34.43
C LYS A 804 -3.45 -2.46 -35.01
N GLY A 805 -4.70 -2.12 -34.68
CA GLY A 805 -5.89 -2.74 -35.23
C GLY A 805 -6.44 -3.97 -34.49
N PHE A 806 -5.88 -4.31 -33.32
CA PHE A 806 -6.39 -5.41 -32.50
C PHE A 806 -7.54 -4.96 -31.59
N ALA A 807 -8.48 -5.86 -31.32
CA ALA A 807 -9.60 -5.63 -30.43
C ALA A 807 -9.32 -6.19 -29.02
N TYR A 808 -9.94 -5.57 -28.01
CA TYR A 808 -9.94 -6.13 -26.66
C TYR A 808 -10.80 -7.39 -26.59
N THR A 809 -10.37 -8.38 -25.80
CA THR A 809 -11.11 -9.61 -25.49
C THR A 809 -10.87 -10.03 -24.03
N GLY A 810 -11.87 -10.72 -23.45
CA GLY A 810 -11.77 -11.30 -22.11
C GLY A 810 -10.59 -12.26 -21.90
N ALA A 811 -10.11 -12.90 -22.98
CA ALA A 811 -8.93 -13.77 -22.95
C ALA A 811 -7.65 -13.06 -22.47
N LEU A 812 -7.55 -11.73 -22.63
CA LEU A 812 -6.42 -10.92 -22.10
C LEU A 812 -6.33 -10.97 -20.58
N ASN A 813 -7.47 -11.09 -19.88
CA ASN A 813 -7.46 -11.22 -18.41
C ASN A 813 -6.93 -12.59 -17.97
N ILE A 814 -7.22 -13.64 -18.73
CA ILE A 814 -6.66 -14.99 -18.49
C ILE A 814 -5.17 -14.98 -18.78
N LEU A 815 -4.77 -14.40 -19.91
CA LEU A 815 -3.35 -14.23 -20.25
C LEU A 815 -2.60 -13.46 -19.15
N LYS A 816 -3.21 -12.41 -18.59
CA LYS A 816 -2.62 -11.66 -17.47
C LYS A 816 -2.28 -12.57 -16.30
N VAL A 817 -3.17 -13.47 -15.91
CA VAL A 817 -2.95 -14.43 -14.81
C VAL A 817 -1.84 -15.42 -15.19
N ALA A 818 -1.96 -16.10 -16.34
CA ALA A 818 -0.98 -17.06 -16.79
C ALA A 818 0.42 -16.44 -16.97
N LEU A 819 0.49 -15.26 -17.61
CA LEU A 819 1.73 -14.54 -17.83
C LEU A 819 2.40 -14.11 -16.52
N SER A 820 1.61 -13.60 -15.57
CA SER A 820 2.13 -13.12 -14.28
C SER A 820 2.77 -14.23 -13.46
N TYR A 821 2.18 -15.43 -13.43
CA TYR A 821 2.62 -16.51 -12.54
C TYR A 821 3.47 -17.59 -13.21
N ASP A 822 3.24 -17.91 -14.49
CA ASP A 822 3.97 -19.01 -15.14
C ASP A 822 5.16 -18.53 -15.97
N TYR A 823 5.20 -17.27 -16.39
CA TYR A 823 6.29 -16.76 -17.20
C TYR A 823 7.09 -15.63 -16.51
N LEU A 824 6.42 -14.53 -16.15
CA LEU A 824 7.11 -13.38 -15.56
C LEU A 824 7.63 -13.72 -14.16
N TRP A 825 6.81 -14.37 -13.32
CA TRP A 825 7.21 -14.78 -11.98
C TRP A 825 8.44 -15.68 -11.99
N ILE A 826 8.41 -16.70 -12.84
CA ILE A 826 9.52 -17.65 -12.95
C ILE A 826 10.80 -16.97 -13.44
N ASN A 827 10.72 -16.12 -14.48
CA ASN A 827 11.91 -15.56 -15.11
C ASN A 827 12.45 -14.29 -14.42
N ILE A 828 11.57 -13.46 -13.82
CA ILE A 828 11.93 -12.19 -13.20
C ILE A 828 12.12 -12.36 -11.69
N ARG A 829 11.21 -13.05 -10.98
CA ARG A 829 11.32 -13.25 -9.54
C ARG A 829 12.17 -14.46 -9.20
N VAL A 830 11.74 -15.67 -9.54
CA VAL A 830 12.40 -16.91 -9.08
C VAL A 830 13.83 -17.00 -9.58
N LYS A 831 14.04 -16.87 -10.90
CA LYS A 831 15.38 -16.91 -11.51
C LYS A 831 16.14 -15.58 -11.45
N GLY A 832 15.42 -14.47 -11.48
CA GLY A 832 15.98 -13.13 -11.52
C GLY A 832 16.21 -12.53 -10.15
N GLY A 833 15.52 -13.01 -9.10
CA GLY A 833 15.62 -12.48 -7.75
C GLY A 833 14.94 -11.14 -7.55
N ALA A 834 14.05 -10.72 -8.46
CA ALA A 834 13.21 -9.54 -8.24
C ALA A 834 12.11 -9.85 -7.22
N TYR A 835 11.57 -8.81 -6.58
CA TYR A 835 10.44 -9.00 -5.67
C TYR A 835 9.14 -9.34 -6.41
N GLY A 836 8.90 -8.71 -7.58
CA GLY A 836 7.69 -8.95 -8.34
C GLY A 836 7.73 -8.45 -9.78
N CYS A 837 6.64 -8.70 -10.47
CA CYS A 837 6.40 -8.27 -11.84
C CYS A 837 4.89 -8.11 -12.08
N MET A 838 4.52 -7.22 -12.98
CA MET A 838 3.13 -6.91 -13.28
C MET A 838 2.92 -6.69 -14.76
N SER A 839 1.69 -6.95 -15.23
CA SER A 839 1.22 -6.61 -16.57
C SER A 839 -0.20 -6.07 -16.52
N GLY A 840 -0.59 -5.29 -17.52
CA GLY A 840 -1.93 -4.72 -17.61
C GLY A 840 -2.38 -4.52 -19.04
N PHE A 841 -3.69 -4.75 -19.28
CA PHE A 841 -4.35 -4.59 -20.57
C PHE A 841 -5.70 -3.89 -20.36
N LYS A 842 -5.91 -2.73 -20.98
CA LYS A 842 -7.14 -1.95 -20.86
C LYS A 842 -8.05 -2.07 -22.09
N TYR A 843 -9.32 -1.74 -21.92
CA TYR A 843 -10.27 -1.64 -23.05
C TYR A 843 -9.83 -0.63 -24.13
N SER A 844 -9.16 0.46 -23.72
CA SER A 844 -8.56 1.46 -24.62
C SER A 844 -7.38 0.94 -25.44
N GLY A 845 -6.87 -0.26 -25.12
CA GLY A 845 -5.69 -0.87 -25.73
C GLY A 845 -4.38 -0.56 -25.02
N GLU A 846 -4.35 0.40 -24.10
CA GLU A 846 -3.17 0.67 -23.29
C GLU A 846 -2.74 -0.56 -22.54
N SER A 847 -1.45 -0.88 -22.61
CA SER A 847 -0.88 -2.09 -22.02
C SER A 847 0.52 -1.81 -21.50
N PHE A 848 0.93 -2.58 -20.50
CA PHE A 848 2.27 -2.47 -19.95
C PHE A 848 2.78 -3.80 -19.36
N PHE A 849 4.11 -3.88 -19.25
CA PHE A 849 4.87 -4.87 -18.49
C PHE A 849 5.84 -4.12 -17.59
N VAL A 850 6.03 -4.56 -16.33
CA VAL A 850 6.94 -3.89 -15.39
C VAL A 850 7.51 -4.87 -14.38
N SER A 851 8.78 -4.68 -13.99
CA SER A 851 9.41 -5.35 -12.85
C SER A 851 9.38 -4.47 -11.60
N TYR A 852 9.43 -5.10 -10.43
CA TYR A 852 9.40 -4.43 -9.14
C TYR A 852 10.55 -4.90 -8.25
N ARG A 853 11.37 -3.95 -7.75
CA ARG A 853 12.58 -4.20 -6.96
C ARG A 853 13.49 -5.26 -7.63
N ASP A 854 13.85 -5.02 -8.87
CA ASP A 854 14.56 -5.96 -9.73
C ASP A 854 16.08 -5.71 -9.66
N PRO A 855 16.90 -6.72 -9.39
CA PRO A 855 18.35 -6.58 -9.44
C PRO A 855 18.91 -6.46 -10.87
N HIS A 856 18.11 -6.76 -11.91
CA HIS A 856 18.52 -6.77 -13.31
C HIS A 856 17.85 -5.64 -14.11
N LEU A 857 18.41 -5.29 -15.27
CA LEU A 857 17.82 -4.30 -16.18
C LEU A 857 17.67 -4.87 -17.59
N LYS A 858 18.77 -5.08 -18.33
CA LYS A 858 18.71 -5.62 -19.69
C LYS A 858 18.02 -6.98 -19.76
N ARG A 859 18.36 -7.90 -18.85
CA ARG A 859 17.75 -9.23 -18.76
C ARG A 859 16.22 -9.16 -18.67
N THR A 860 15.68 -8.18 -17.95
CA THR A 860 14.25 -8.00 -17.78
C THR A 860 13.57 -7.61 -19.08
N TYR A 861 14.15 -6.69 -19.86
CA TYR A 861 13.65 -6.38 -21.20
C TYR A 861 13.79 -7.56 -22.18
N ASP A 862 14.84 -8.39 -22.05
CA ASP A 862 14.97 -9.62 -22.83
C ASP A 862 13.85 -10.63 -22.49
N VAL A 863 13.42 -10.72 -21.20
CA VAL A 863 12.27 -11.50 -20.76
C VAL A 863 10.98 -10.94 -21.37
N PHE A 864 10.76 -9.62 -21.36
CA PHE A 864 9.58 -9.03 -22.00
C PHE A 864 9.53 -9.34 -23.50
N ALA A 865 10.67 -9.25 -24.18
CA ALA A 865 10.74 -9.61 -25.60
C ALA A 865 10.40 -11.08 -25.90
N GLY A 866 10.57 -11.98 -24.94
CA GLY A 866 10.20 -13.40 -25.06
C GLY A 866 8.73 -13.72 -24.82
N ILE A 867 7.89 -12.78 -24.37
CA ILE A 867 6.46 -13.00 -24.07
C ILE A 867 5.69 -13.54 -25.29
N PRO A 868 5.86 -13.03 -26.53
CA PRO A 868 5.14 -13.56 -27.69
C PRO A 868 5.40 -15.05 -27.95
N ASP A 869 6.63 -15.51 -27.72
CA ASP A 869 6.97 -16.92 -27.91
C ASP A 869 6.32 -17.81 -26.84
N TYR A 870 6.30 -17.34 -25.59
CA TYR A 870 5.55 -18.00 -24.53
C TYR A 870 4.05 -18.13 -24.89
N VAL A 871 3.44 -17.02 -25.34
CA VAL A 871 2.00 -17.01 -25.70
C VAL A 871 1.71 -17.94 -26.88
N ARG A 872 2.56 -17.97 -27.94
CA ARG A 872 2.43 -18.92 -29.05
C ARG A 872 2.56 -20.38 -28.61
N GLY A 873 3.43 -20.61 -27.64
CA GLY A 873 3.70 -21.94 -27.08
C GLY A 873 2.75 -22.35 -25.98
N PHE A 874 1.82 -21.48 -25.58
CA PHE A 874 0.92 -21.71 -24.43
C PHE A 874 0.15 -23.01 -24.60
N LYS A 875 0.16 -23.84 -23.57
CA LYS A 875 -0.57 -25.11 -23.51
C LYS A 875 -1.19 -25.20 -22.12
N ALA A 876 -2.44 -25.55 -22.08
CA ALA A 876 -3.15 -25.82 -20.85
C ALA A 876 -4.21 -26.90 -21.11
N ASP A 877 -4.30 -27.90 -20.25
CA ASP A 877 -5.40 -28.82 -20.24
C ASP A 877 -6.66 -28.18 -19.65
N GLU A 878 -7.76 -28.92 -19.58
CA GLU A 878 -9.04 -28.42 -19.05
C GLU A 878 -8.93 -28.01 -17.59
N ARG A 879 -8.14 -28.71 -16.78
CA ARG A 879 -7.92 -28.38 -15.38
C ARG A 879 -7.13 -27.07 -15.24
N GLU A 880 -6.07 -26.92 -15.99
CA GLU A 880 -5.24 -25.71 -16.00
C GLU A 880 -6.03 -24.49 -16.50
N MET A 881 -6.77 -24.64 -17.61
CA MET A 881 -7.66 -23.56 -18.08
C MET A 881 -8.71 -23.17 -17.04
N THR A 882 -9.30 -24.16 -16.35
CA THR A 882 -10.25 -23.90 -15.27
C THR A 882 -9.62 -23.12 -14.13
N LYS A 883 -8.38 -23.45 -13.76
CA LYS A 883 -7.59 -22.74 -12.77
C LYS A 883 -7.39 -21.25 -13.14
N TYR A 884 -6.90 -20.95 -14.34
CA TYR A 884 -6.72 -19.56 -14.80
C TYR A 884 -8.04 -18.78 -14.88
N ILE A 885 -9.13 -19.44 -15.28
CA ILE A 885 -10.46 -18.84 -15.31
C ILE A 885 -10.90 -18.45 -13.89
N ILE A 886 -10.75 -19.35 -12.91
CA ILE A 886 -11.11 -19.09 -11.52
C ILE A 886 -10.31 -17.91 -10.97
N GLY A 887 -8.98 -17.91 -11.13
CA GLY A 887 -8.12 -16.81 -10.68
C GLY A 887 -8.43 -15.47 -11.36
N THR A 888 -8.82 -15.51 -12.64
CA THR A 888 -9.28 -14.32 -13.36
C THR A 888 -10.59 -13.76 -12.79
N ILE A 889 -11.55 -14.63 -12.50
CA ILE A 889 -12.85 -14.23 -11.94
C ILE A 889 -12.72 -13.77 -10.50
N SER A 890 -11.82 -14.35 -9.72
CA SER A 890 -11.51 -13.89 -8.37
C SER A 890 -11.24 -12.38 -8.32
N GLY A 891 -10.37 -11.87 -9.20
CA GLY A 891 -10.08 -10.44 -9.28
C GLY A 891 -11.26 -9.55 -9.73
N LYS A 892 -12.28 -10.12 -10.37
CA LYS A 892 -13.49 -9.39 -10.81
C LYS A 892 -14.62 -9.42 -9.78
N ASP A 893 -14.72 -10.48 -9.00
CA ASP A 893 -15.81 -10.72 -8.04
C ASP A 893 -15.47 -10.25 -6.61
N VAL A 894 -14.44 -9.41 -6.45
CA VAL A 894 -14.08 -8.82 -5.14
C VAL A 894 -15.27 -8.04 -4.58
N PRO A 895 -15.68 -8.30 -3.33
CA PRO A 895 -16.74 -7.54 -2.66
C PRO A 895 -16.46 -6.05 -2.66
N LYS A 896 -17.49 -5.24 -2.92
CA LYS A 896 -17.38 -3.78 -3.01
C LYS A 896 -18.12 -3.10 -1.87
N THR A 897 -17.47 -2.15 -1.21
CA THR A 897 -18.13 -1.24 -0.26
C THR A 897 -19.17 -0.37 -0.98
N PRO A 898 -20.09 0.28 -0.26
CA PRO A 898 -21.05 1.20 -0.89
C PRO A 898 -20.39 2.27 -1.75
N GLN A 899 -19.32 2.89 -1.26
CA GLN A 899 -18.54 3.88 -2.00
C GLN A 899 -17.90 3.27 -3.26
N MET A 900 -17.34 2.07 -3.16
CA MET A 900 -16.74 1.38 -4.31
C MET A 900 -17.78 1.03 -5.39
N LYS A 901 -19.02 0.67 -5.01
CA LYS A 901 -20.12 0.41 -5.97
C LYS A 901 -20.48 1.67 -6.76
N GLY A 902 -20.58 2.82 -6.08
CA GLY A 902 -20.80 4.10 -6.73
C GLY A 902 -19.65 4.49 -7.65
N ASN A 903 -18.40 4.39 -7.17
CA ASN A 903 -17.20 4.69 -7.95
C ASN A 903 -17.05 3.80 -9.20
N ALA A 904 -17.33 2.48 -9.08
CA ALA A 904 -17.30 1.56 -10.22
C ALA A 904 -18.37 1.93 -11.25
N SER A 905 -19.58 2.26 -10.79
CA SER A 905 -20.68 2.68 -11.67
C SER A 905 -20.40 3.99 -12.40
N LYS A 906 -19.85 4.98 -11.66
CA LYS A 906 -19.37 6.26 -12.22
C LYS A 906 -18.27 6.03 -13.26
N GLY A 907 -17.27 5.21 -12.90
CA GLY A 907 -16.14 4.89 -13.78
C GLY A 907 -16.61 4.24 -15.09
N ALA A 908 -17.46 3.22 -15.01
CA ALA A 908 -18.04 2.58 -16.18
C ALA A 908 -18.80 3.57 -17.09
N TYR A 909 -19.57 4.48 -16.51
CA TYR A 909 -20.31 5.51 -17.26
C TYR A 909 -19.37 6.42 -18.07
N PHE A 910 -18.33 6.97 -17.43
CA PHE A 910 -17.41 7.89 -18.11
C PHE A 910 -16.44 7.18 -19.06
N CYS A 911 -16.06 5.94 -18.78
CA CYS A 911 -15.28 5.11 -19.70
C CYS A 911 -16.12 4.59 -20.89
N GLY A 912 -17.46 4.66 -20.82
CA GLY A 912 -18.35 4.10 -21.85
C GLY A 912 -18.39 2.57 -21.83
N VAL A 913 -18.17 1.96 -20.66
CA VAL A 913 -18.30 0.52 -20.44
C VAL A 913 -19.74 0.19 -20.06
N THR A 914 -20.40 -0.69 -20.81
CA THR A 914 -21.80 -1.09 -20.56
C THR A 914 -21.88 -2.43 -19.83
N GLU A 915 -23.07 -2.75 -19.28
CA GLU A 915 -23.34 -4.07 -18.67
C GLU A 915 -23.20 -5.20 -19.71
N GLU A 916 -23.60 -4.94 -20.97
CA GLU A 916 -23.44 -5.92 -22.05
C GLU A 916 -21.95 -6.19 -22.36
N MET A 917 -21.10 -5.17 -22.30
CA MET A 917 -19.65 -5.34 -22.47
C MET A 917 -19.06 -6.16 -21.32
N MET A 918 -19.47 -5.89 -20.09
CA MET A 918 -19.03 -6.63 -18.91
C MET A 918 -19.49 -8.10 -18.97
N GLN A 919 -20.74 -8.33 -19.39
CA GLN A 919 -21.26 -9.70 -19.54
C GLN A 919 -20.54 -10.44 -20.68
N LYS A 920 -20.30 -9.78 -21.81
CA LYS A 920 -19.54 -10.36 -22.91
C LYS A 920 -18.13 -10.74 -22.49
N GLU A 921 -17.43 -9.84 -21.81
CA GLU A 921 -16.08 -10.13 -21.28
C GLU A 921 -16.11 -11.34 -20.34
N ARG A 922 -17.09 -11.40 -19.44
CA ARG A 922 -17.25 -12.53 -18.53
C ARG A 922 -17.54 -13.83 -19.27
N ASP A 923 -18.40 -13.81 -20.28
CA ASP A 923 -18.68 -14.97 -21.10
C ASP A 923 -17.44 -15.44 -21.88
N GLU A 924 -16.65 -14.53 -22.43
CA GLU A 924 -15.36 -14.83 -23.07
C GLU A 924 -14.38 -15.48 -22.10
N ILE A 925 -14.28 -14.99 -20.85
CA ILE A 925 -13.44 -15.58 -19.80
C ILE A 925 -13.92 -17.00 -19.46
N LEU A 926 -15.21 -17.18 -19.16
CA LEU A 926 -15.75 -18.46 -18.69
C LEU A 926 -15.69 -19.56 -19.75
N ASN A 927 -15.69 -19.21 -21.04
CA ASN A 927 -15.68 -20.16 -22.15
C ASN A 927 -14.31 -20.28 -22.84
N ALA A 928 -13.30 -19.57 -22.39
CA ALA A 928 -11.96 -19.55 -23.01
C ALA A 928 -11.31 -20.92 -23.07
N GLN A 929 -10.57 -21.15 -24.14
CA GLN A 929 -9.73 -22.33 -24.40
C GLN A 929 -8.26 -21.87 -24.58
N ALA A 930 -7.33 -22.82 -24.55
CA ALA A 930 -5.90 -22.54 -24.74
C ALA A 930 -5.60 -21.84 -26.07
N GLU A 931 -6.34 -22.20 -27.14
CA GLU A 931 -6.22 -21.61 -28.47
C GLU A 931 -6.56 -20.11 -28.49
N ASP A 932 -7.49 -19.67 -27.64
CA ASP A 932 -7.85 -18.24 -27.50
C ASP A 932 -6.67 -17.44 -26.93
N ILE A 933 -5.89 -18.03 -26.02
CA ILE A 933 -4.69 -17.43 -25.47
C ILE A 933 -3.56 -17.39 -26.51
N GLN A 934 -3.32 -18.52 -27.22
CA GLN A 934 -2.32 -18.58 -28.30
C GLN A 934 -2.58 -17.54 -29.38
N ALA A 935 -3.84 -17.28 -29.71
CA ALA A 935 -4.24 -16.29 -30.70
C ALA A 935 -3.87 -14.83 -30.32
N LEU A 936 -3.54 -14.58 -29.05
CA LEU A 936 -3.09 -13.26 -28.58
C LEU A 936 -1.63 -12.94 -28.90
N ALA A 937 -0.81 -13.89 -29.34
CA ALA A 937 0.61 -13.64 -29.60
C ALA A 937 0.89 -12.47 -30.56
N PRO A 938 0.18 -12.31 -31.72
CA PRO A 938 0.38 -11.13 -32.58
C PRO A 938 -0.04 -9.81 -31.90
N LEU A 939 -1.02 -9.83 -30.99
CA LEU A 939 -1.42 -8.65 -30.22
C LEU A 939 -0.32 -8.26 -29.24
N ILE A 940 0.33 -9.20 -28.55
CA ILE A 940 1.45 -8.94 -27.65
C ILE A 940 2.67 -8.41 -28.44
N GLU A 941 2.96 -8.99 -29.61
CA GLU A 941 4.01 -8.45 -30.51
C GLU A 941 3.70 -6.99 -30.89
N ALA A 942 2.44 -6.67 -31.15
CA ALA A 942 2.04 -5.32 -31.49
C ALA A 942 2.27 -4.34 -30.33
N ILE A 943 2.01 -4.74 -29.07
CA ILE A 943 2.32 -3.94 -27.87
C ILE A 943 3.82 -3.68 -27.78
N LEU A 944 4.63 -4.74 -27.82
CA LEU A 944 6.07 -4.65 -27.67
C LEU A 944 6.75 -3.88 -28.81
N SER A 945 6.16 -3.87 -30.02
CA SER A 945 6.69 -3.15 -31.19
C SER A 945 6.66 -1.62 -31.05
N ASP A 946 5.94 -1.08 -30.08
CA ASP A 946 5.97 0.34 -29.77
C ASP A 946 7.31 0.75 -29.13
N GLU A 947 8.00 -0.21 -28.46
CA GLU A 947 9.30 0.00 -27.79
C GLU A 947 9.30 1.25 -26.89
N GLU A 948 8.20 1.48 -26.19
CA GLU A 948 8.06 2.58 -25.24
C GLU A 948 8.57 2.11 -23.87
N ILE A 949 9.83 2.40 -23.57
CA ILE A 949 10.51 1.90 -22.37
C ILE A 949 10.92 3.05 -21.43
N CYS A 950 10.84 2.77 -20.14
CA CYS A 950 11.36 3.65 -19.10
C CYS A 950 11.89 2.81 -17.94
N VAL A 951 12.96 3.26 -17.31
CA VAL A 951 13.47 2.70 -16.07
C VAL A 951 13.63 3.77 -14.99
N VAL A 952 13.28 3.42 -13.77
CA VAL A 952 13.71 4.12 -12.55
C VAL A 952 14.61 3.15 -11.81
N GLY A 953 15.88 3.49 -11.56
CA GLY A 953 16.78 2.49 -11.01
C GLY A 953 18.17 2.97 -10.63
N SER A 954 18.97 2.02 -10.20
CA SER A 954 20.35 2.19 -9.72
C SER A 954 21.23 2.93 -10.74
N GLU A 955 21.85 4.02 -10.31
CA GLU A 955 22.72 4.84 -11.15
C GLU A 955 23.79 4.01 -11.89
N PRO A 956 24.59 3.12 -11.25
CA PRO A 956 25.60 2.33 -11.95
C PRO A 956 25.04 1.40 -13.03
N LYS A 957 23.84 0.84 -12.80
CA LYS A 957 23.21 -0.10 -13.74
C LYS A 957 22.58 0.62 -14.92
N VAL A 958 21.93 1.76 -14.70
CA VAL A 958 21.36 2.58 -15.78
C VAL A 958 22.48 3.13 -16.65
N GLN A 959 23.60 3.61 -16.06
CA GLN A 959 24.79 4.05 -16.81
C GLN A 959 25.41 2.92 -17.63
N LYS A 960 25.54 1.72 -17.06
CA LYS A 960 26.09 0.56 -17.76
C LYS A 960 25.29 0.18 -19.01
N GLU A 961 23.97 0.33 -18.93
CA GLU A 961 23.03 -0.05 -19.99
C GLU A 961 22.47 1.19 -20.73
N GLU A 962 23.21 2.32 -20.74
CA GLU A 962 22.76 3.58 -21.35
C GLU A 962 22.31 3.44 -22.82
N ALA A 963 22.87 2.49 -23.53
CA ALA A 963 22.53 2.23 -24.94
C ALA A 963 21.07 1.76 -25.17
N LEU A 964 20.36 1.35 -24.11
CA LEU A 964 18.94 0.99 -24.19
C LEU A 964 18.04 2.23 -24.31
N PHE A 965 18.54 3.41 -23.91
CA PHE A 965 17.73 4.61 -23.70
C PHE A 965 18.12 5.71 -24.70
N GLY A 966 17.16 6.56 -25.02
CA GLY A 966 17.40 7.79 -25.76
C GLY A 966 18.11 8.85 -24.92
N SER A 967 17.90 8.82 -23.61
CA SER A 967 18.59 9.65 -22.62
C SER A 967 18.59 9.02 -21.23
N ILE A 968 19.61 9.34 -20.44
CA ILE A 968 19.66 9.01 -19.02
C ILE A 968 19.85 10.30 -18.21
N SER A 969 19.21 10.38 -17.05
CA SER A 969 19.30 11.53 -16.14
C SER A 969 19.04 11.14 -14.70
N PRO A 970 19.48 11.93 -13.70
CA PRO A 970 19.01 11.76 -12.35
C PRO A 970 17.48 11.89 -12.28
N LEU A 971 16.83 11.09 -11.44
CA LEU A 971 15.40 11.23 -11.16
C LEU A 971 15.14 12.50 -10.35
N ILE A 972 16.02 12.76 -9.39
CA ILE A 972 16.00 13.92 -8.51
C ILE A 972 17.27 14.72 -8.80
N ASN A 973 17.13 16.01 -9.14
CA ASN A 973 18.25 16.90 -9.33
C ASN A 973 18.67 17.51 -7.99
N GLY A 974 19.97 17.74 -7.80
CA GLY A 974 20.54 18.36 -6.61
C GLY A 974 20.43 19.89 -6.61
#